data_092c631d53ff7c28f68cac659a30e5c6
#
_entry.id   092c631d53ff7c28f68cac659a30e5c6
#
_cell.length_a   1.000
_cell.length_b   1.000
_cell.length_c   1.000
_cell.angle_alpha   90.00
_cell.angle_beta   90.00
_cell.angle_gamma   90.00
#
_symmetry.space_group_name_H-M   'P 1'
#
loop_
_entity.id
_entity.type
_entity.pdbx_description
1 polymer ?
#
loop_
_entity_poly.entity_id
_entity_poly.type
_entity_poly.pdbx_seq_one_letter_code
_entity_poly.pdbx_strand_id
1 'polypeptide(L)'
;VGEGGGDWAKTLERIVTSVVTIQIDQTRAFDTERNSTGQATGFVVDAERGLILTNRHVVTPGPVTAEATFLDREEVQLYPVYRDPVHDFGLYRYDPSKLRFITPRSLPLAPDAAQVGREIRVIGNNAGEQLSILAGTLARLDREAPQYGIGRYNDFNTFYIQAASGTSGGSSGSPVVDVRGQVVALNAGGATGAASSFYLPLGRVQRALKLIQAGKPVPRGTLQVEFRYRPYDELRRLGIRAATEAEARKAKPDNTGMLVVDNVQAGSPSDQKLQPGDVLVRMNGKPVTGFEPLDGLLDDNVGGEVTLELERGGEPYKAQLAVQDLHSITPDAYLELGEAVLHTLSYQEARHFNLPVRGVFVASPGYSLDAAGVPRGAVITELNGRPIGTLDDLVTAVMPLTDGARFTLRYVTLEDPRRTELRSVHLDRRWFPARRCQRNDTSGYWDCNPLPAAGQADAPVGGSTLFPASADAAIARMAPSLVGISFDMPYPVSGVTERNYHGTGLILDAARGLVITDRNTVPVSIGDVRLTFAGTLEVPARVVYVHPLHDLALLQYDPALIGKTPVKSAVLSTQPLRAGEAVDVIGLDPTGELKSRSTAIAAVDPLTLPLARPVAFRDSNIETASLVNPPDDLVGVLADRSGRVRGLWASFASDNGRELVQETRGLGAELVADTLAVVRSGALLHSLEVELRTQPLAAARDLGLNEAWATRIQKANPSAREVLGVARLVAGSDAARQLQTGDLLLAIDGQVVTRFRDVERAVAAHDAVQVTVWRGDSEHSFTVHTAALSGQDIDRVLLWAGATLQAPHRALAVQRGVEPTGVYISFFAFGSPAARFGLAPGRRIVEVDGQATPDLDAFLKQVSGRADRSSLRIKTLAWNGAVDMITLKLDRHYFPTYELQRVGDNWERRQLE
;
A
#
# COMPACT_ATOMS: atom_id res chain seq x y z
N VAL A 1 -44.21 3.46 35.92
CA VAL A 1 -43.83 4.42 34.88
C VAL A 1 -42.88 5.41 35.59
N GLY A 2 -41.54 5.28 35.22
CA GLY A 2 -40.48 5.70 36.07
C GLY A 2 -40.19 7.21 36.11
N GLU A 3 -39.86 7.67 37.27
CA GLU A 3 -39.24 8.96 37.59
C GLU A 3 -37.79 9.08 37.05
N GLY A 4 -37.23 8.08 36.32
CA GLY A 4 -35.87 8.08 35.81
C GLY A 4 -35.65 8.82 34.48
N GLY A 5 -36.69 9.13 33.73
CA GLY A 5 -36.52 9.72 32.39
C GLY A 5 -36.08 11.20 32.40
N GLY A 6 -36.50 11.95 33.43
CA GLY A 6 -36.16 13.38 33.52
C GLY A 6 -34.70 13.68 33.94
N ASP A 7 -34.11 12.78 34.74
CA ASP A 7 -32.72 12.93 35.20
C ASP A 7 -31.71 12.61 34.12
N TRP A 8 -31.99 11.61 33.29
CA TRP A 8 -31.14 11.30 32.13
C TRP A 8 -31.15 12.41 31.09
N ALA A 9 -32.30 12.99 30.75
CA ALA A 9 -32.36 14.06 29.76
C ALA A 9 -31.47 15.25 30.13
N LYS A 10 -31.56 15.72 31.35
CA LYS A 10 -30.75 16.84 31.87
C LYS A 10 -29.25 16.48 31.92
N THR A 11 -28.94 15.25 32.28
CA THR A 11 -27.55 14.77 32.35
C THR A 11 -26.93 14.71 30.95
N LEU A 12 -27.65 14.16 29.99
CA LEU A 12 -27.18 14.03 28.62
C LEU A 12 -26.97 15.40 27.96
N GLU A 13 -27.90 16.34 28.08
CA GLU A 13 -27.75 17.73 27.59
C GLU A 13 -26.44 18.38 28.07
N ARG A 14 -26.06 18.10 29.32
CA ARG A 14 -24.84 18.66 29.93
C ARG A 14 -23.57 17.98 29.42
N ILE A 15 -23.62 16.68 29.12
CA ILE A 15 -22.43 15.86 28.77
C ILE A 15 -22.10 15.97 27.30
N VAL A 16 -23.09 15.99 26.40
CA VAL A 16 -22.89 15.91 24.95
C VAL A 16 -22.01 17.04 24.41
N THR A 17 -21.98 18.17 25.06
CA THR A 17 -21.11 19.31 24.67
C THR A 17 -19.62 19.04 24.89
N SER A 18 -19.29 18.02 25.68
CA SER A 18 -17.92 17.62 26.02
C SER A 18 -17.48 16.33 25.35
N VAL A 19 -18.34 15.71 24.53
CA VAL A 19 -18.02 14.53 23.73
C VAL A 19 -17.73 14.99 22.29
N VAL A 20 -16.66 14.47 21.71
CA VAL A 20 -16.18 14.86 20.38
C VAL A 20 -16.07 13.64 19.46
N THR A 21 -16.29 13.86 18.18
CA THR A 21 -15.86 12.94 17.13
C THR A 21 -14.39 13.24 16.82
N ILE A 22 -13.55 12.21 16.84
CA ILE A 22 -12.12 12.33 16.49
C ILE A 22 -11.93 11.73 15.11
N GLN A 23 -11.41 12.54 14.20
CA GLN A 23 -10.89 12.09 12.92
C GLN A 23 -9.39 11.85 13.06
N ILE A 24 -8.92 10.68 12.69
CA ILE A 24 -7.50 10.29 12.75
C ILE A 24 -6.98 9.87 11.39
N ASP A 25 -5.77 10.33 11.06
CA ASP A 25 -5.00 9.90 9.91
C ASP A 25 -3.67 9.33 10.43
N GLN A 26 -3.57 7.99 10.43
CA GLN A 26 -2.33 7.29 10.75
C GLN A 26 -1.43 7.36 9.53
N THR A 27 -0.45 8.25 9.56
CA THR A 27 0.32 8.64 8.38
C THR A 27 1.35 7.61 7.96
N ARG A 28 1.77 6.74 8.88
CA ARG A 28 2.71 5.64 8.66
C ARG A 28 2.24 4.40 9.39
N ALA A 29 2.56 3.23 8.84
CA ALA A 29 2.47 1.98 9.58
C ALA A 29 3.47 2.01 10.74
N PHE A 30 3.06 1.56 11.92
CA PHE A 30 3.91 1.55 13.11
C PHE A 30 3.39 0.53 14.12
N ASP A 31 4.28 -0.27 14.71
CA ASP A 31 3.92 -1.33 15.65
C ASP A 31 2.85 -2.26 15.03
N THR A 32 1.78 -2.52 15.73
CA THR A 32 0.67 -3.36 15.26
C THR A 32 -0.25 -2.69 14.25
N GLU A 33 -0.13 -1.36 14.07
CA GLU A 33 -1.05 -0.56 13.27
C GLU A 33 -0.56 -0.35 11.82
N ARG A 34 -1.51 -0.27 10.89
CA ARG A 34 -1.26 0.14 9.51
C ARG A 34 -1.60 1.61 9.33
N ASN A 35 -0.98 2.23 8.33
CA ASN A 35 -1.42 3.56 7.89
C ASN A 35 -2.87 3.48 7.39
N SER A 36 -3.72 4.38 7.90
CA SER A 36 -5.16 4.38 7.62
C SER A 36 -5.80 5.70 8.03
N THR A 37 -7.00 5.93 7.56
CA THR A 37 -7.88 7.02 7.99
C THR A 37 -9.07 6.42 8.72
N GLY A 38 -9.46 7.00 9.84
CA GLY A 38 -10.57 6.50 10.65
C GLY A 38 -11.24 7.55 11.51
N GLN A 39 -12.37 7.17 12.09
CA GLN A 39 -13.11 7.97 13.05
C GLN A 39 -13.25 7.24 14.37
N ALA A 40 -13.25 8.00 15.44
CA ALA A 40 -13.41 7.52 16.81
C ALA A 40 -14.13 8.57 17.65
N THR A 41 -14.25 8.31 18.93
CA THR A 41 -14.84 9.22 19.91
C THR A 41 -13.80 9.59 20.97
N GLY A 42 -13.95 10.74 21.55
CA GLY A 42 -13.22 11.19 22.74
C GLY A 42 -14.09 12.09 23.57
N PHE A 43 -13.64 12.45 24.76
CA PHE A 43 -14.34 13.40 25.62
C PHE A 43 -13.39 14.23 26.46
N VAL A 44 -13.82 15.44 26.78
CA VAL A 44 -13.03 16.41 27.54
C VAL A 44 -12.94 16.00 29.00
N VAL A 45 -11.72 15.77 29.49
CA VAL A 45 -11.43 15.46 30.92
C VAL A 45 -10.82 16.64 31.65
N ASP A 46 -10.28 17.63 30.91
CA ASP A 46 -9.79 18.89 31.47
C ASP A 46 -10.02 20.00 30.43
N ALA A 47 -11.08 20.78 30.65
CA ALA A 47 -11.49 21.85 29.72
C ALA A 47 -10.55 23.03 29.73
N GLU A 48 -9.89 23.31 30.86
CA GLU A 48 -8.95 24.43 31.00
C GLU A 48 -7.65 24.16 30.22
N ARG A 49 -7.13 22.92 30.33
CA ARG A 49 -5.91 22.51 29.63
C ARG A 49 -6.18 21.94 28.24
N GLY A 50 -7.44 21.75 27.87
CA GLY A 50 -7.85 21.17 26.59
C GLY A 50 -7.51 19.68 26.45
N LEU A 51 -7.61 18.88 27.53
CA LEU A 51 -7.29 17.46 27.47
C LEU A 51 -8.52 16.63 27.12
N ILE A 52 -8.36 15.76 26.12
CA ILE A 52 -9.36 14.80 25.65
C ILE A 52 -8.85 13.39 25.91
N LEU A 53 -9.66 12.59 26.59
CA LEU A 53 -9.42 11.16 26.82
C LEU A 53 -10.02 10.33 25.68
N THR A 54 -9.28 9.34 25.22
CA THR A 54 -9.72 8.36 24.21
C THR A 54 -8.91 7.06 24.37
N ASN A 55 -9.05 6.12 23.45
CA ASN A 55 -8.25 4.89 23.44
C ASN A 55 -6.82 5.10 22.93
N ARG A 56 -5.90 4.19 23.32
CA ARG A 56 -4.53 4.14 22.79
C ARG A 56 -4.52 3.97 21.27
N HIS A 57 -5.34 3.08 20.73
CA HIS A 57 -5.42 2.84 19.30
C HIS A 57 -5.99 4.02 18.51
N VAL A 58 -6.62 5.01 19.17
CA VAL A 58 -7.07 6.29 18.60
C VAL A 58 -5.94 7.33 18.63
N VAL A 59 -5.16 7.41 19.71
CA VAL A 59 -3.95 8.26 19.78
C VAL A 59 -2.84 7.70 18.91
N THR A 60 -2.83 6.42 18.68
CA THR A 60 -1.92 5.58 17.90
C THR A 60 -0.49 5.50 18.42
N PRO A 61 0.19 4.38 18.27
CA PRO A 61 1.60 4.26 18.69
C PRO A 61 2.55 5.02 17.77
N GLY A 62 2.17 5.24 16.51
CA GLY A 62 2.97 5.89 15.48
C GLY A 62 2.56 7.32 15.17
N PRO A 63 3.08 7.89 14.07
CA PRO A 63 2.76 9.25 13.64
C PRO A 63 1.29 9.37 13.19
N VAL A 64 0.64 10.41 13.68
CA VAL A 64 -0.79 10.66 13.46
C VAL A 64 -1.07 12.15 13.28
N THR A 65 -2.02 12.46 12.42
CA THR A 65 -2.70 13.75 12.37
C THR A 65 -4.13 13.53 12.82
N ALA A 66 -4.58 14.34 13.78
CA ALA A 66 -5.91 14.18 14.36
C ALA A 66 -6.63 15.52 14.56
N GLU A 67 -7.96 15.47 14.45
CA GLU A 67 -8.84 16.60 14.66
C GLU A 67 -10.08 16.17 15.44
N ALA A 68 -10.56 17.03 16.33
CA ALA A 68 -11.81 16.84 17.05
C ALA A 68 -12.89 17.76 16.51
N THR A 69 -14.08 17.20 16.28
CA THR A 69 -15.29 17.93 15.94
C THR A 69 -16.26 17.87 17.13
N PHE A 70 -16.63 19.04 17.65
CA PHE A 70 -17.59 19.18 18.73
C PHE A 70 -19.04 19.12 18.22
N LEU A 71 -20.00 19.10 19.15
CA LEU A 71 -21.42 18.94 18.83
C LEU A 71 -21.95 20.02 17.88
N ASP A 72 -21.51 21.24 18.04
CA ASP A 72 -21.88 22.42 17.21
C ASP A 72 -21.12 22.51 15.88
N ARG A 73 -20.30 21.48 15.57
CA ARG A 73 -19.44 21.38 14.39
C ARG A 73 -18.20 22.27 14.39
N GLU A 74 -17.84 22.88 15.50
CA GLU A 74 -16.50 23.47 15.65
C GLU A 74 -15.44 22.35 15.61
N GLU A 75 -14.41 22.59 14.82
CA GLU A 75 -13.29 21.67 14.60
C GLU A 75 -12.00 22.25 15.18
N VAL A 76 -11.24 21.43 15.90
CA VAL A 76 -9.93 21.81 16.46
C VAL A 76 -8.89 20.75 16.18
N GLN A 77 -7.65 21.21 15.96
CA GLN A 77 -6.48 20.34 15.84
C GLN A 77 -6.19 19.62 17.15
N LEU A 78 -5.90 18.35 17.09
CA LEU A 78 -5.47 17.53 18.22
C LEU A 78 -3.97 17.23 18.16
N TYR A 79 -3.33 17.26 19.33
CA TYR A 79 -1.93 16.94 19.51
C TYR A 79 -1.82 15.77 20.51
N PRO A 80 -1.18 14.64 20.17
CA PRO A 80 -0.96 13.54 21.10
C PRO A 80 -0.16 14.02 22.32
N VAL A 81 -0.64 13.72 23.53
CA VAL A 81 0.03 14.03 24.80
C VAL A 81 0.56 12.76 25.45
N TYR A 82 -0.27 11.72 25.48
CA TYR A 82 0.04 10.47 26.13
C TYR A 82 -0.65 9.32 25.44
N ARG A 83 0.06 8.21 25.33
CA ARG A 83 -0.47 6.89 24.98
C ARG A 83 0.13 5.87 25.94
N ASP A 84 -0.72 5.07 26.58
CA ASP A 84 -0.20 4.04 27.47
C ASP A 84 0.54 2.96 26.67
N PRO A 85 1.73 2.50 27.11
CA PRO A 85 2.48 1.48 26.38
C PRO A 85 1.75 0.14 26.24
N VAL A 86 0.85 -0.17 27.15
CA VAL A 86 0.16 -1.48 27.23
C VAL A 86 -1.35 -1.33 27.16
N HIS A 87 -1.96 -0.49 28.02
CA HIS A 87 -3.41 -0.41 28.15
C HIS A 87 -4.05 0.53 27.14
N ASP A 88 -5.29 0.24 26.77
CA ASP A 88 -5.97 0.91 25.66
C ASP A 88 -6.55 2.27 26.03
N PHE A 89 -5.71 3.19 26.50
CA PHE A 89 -6.07 4.59 26.71
C PHE A 89 -4.96 5.55 26.31
N GLY A 90 -5.35 6.78 26.00
CA GLY A 90 -4.44 7.86 25.67
C GLY A 90 -5.14 9.21 25.74
N LEU A 91 -4.35 10.28 25.65
CA LEU A 91 -4.83 11.64 25.72
C LEU A 91 -4.32 12.48 24.56
N TYR A 92 -5.24 13.27 24.02
CA TYR A 92 -4.95 14.39 23.14
C TYR A 92 -5.07 15.71 23.86
N ARG A 93 -4.43 16.74 23.32
CA ARG A 93 -4.60 18.14 23.70
C ARG A 93 -5.12 18.92 22.50
N TYR A 94 -6.08 19.83 22.74
CA TYR A 94 -6.48 20.89 21.82
C TYR A 94 -6.23 22.26 22.47
N ASP A 95 -6.26 23.30 21.66
CA ASP A 95 -6.20 24.68 22.13
C ASP A 95 -7.63 25.20 22.44
N PRO A 96 -8.02 25.37 23.72
CA PRO A 96 -9.36 25.80 24.06
C PRO A 96 -9.72 27.20 23.50
N SER A 97 -8.74 28.06 23.22
CA SER A 97 -8.94 29.38 22.65
C SER A 97 -9.45 29.40 21.23
N LYS A 98 -9.38 28.23 20.55
CA LYS A 98 -9.90 28.08 19.18
C LYS A 98 -11.41 27.81 19.11
N LEU A 99 -12.04 27.45 20.22
CA LEU A 99 -13.49 27.30 20.33
C LEU A 99 -14.15 28.66 20.51
N ARG A 100 -15.18 28.94 19.72
CA ARG A 100 -15.87 30.27 19.71
C ARG A 100 -17.30 30.17 20.18
N PHE A 101 -17.99 29.06 19.89
CA PHE A 101 -19.44 28.95 20.07
C PHE A 101 -19.83 27.91 21.11
N ILE A 102 -18.96 26.91 21.36
CA ILE A 102 -19.19 25.89 22.37
C ILE A 102 -18.23 26.03 23.55
N THR A 103 -18.74 25.73 24.73
CA THR A 103 -17.94 25.70 25.97
C THR A 103 -18.05 24.35 26.60
N PRO A 104 -17.11 23.43 26.31
CA PRO A 104 -17.11 22.11 26.92
C PRO A 104 -16.78 22.18 28.39
N ARG A 105 -17.18 21.15 29.13
CA ARG A 105 -16.88 20.98 30.57
C ARG A 105 -16.02 19.76 30.78
N SER A 106 -15.19 19.79 31.82
CA SER A 106 -14.44 18.62 32.24
C SER A 106 -15.42 17.56 32.78
N LEU A 107 -15.40 16.35 32.19
CA LEU A 107 -16.18 15.23 32.68
C LEU A 107 -15.42 14.53 33.79
N PRO A 108 -16.02 14.34 35.00
CA PRO A 108 -15.35 13.74 36.13
C PRO A 108 -15.20 12.21 35.95
N LEU A 109 -13.98 11.70 36.15
CA LEU A 109 -13.70 10.28 36.18
C LEU A 109 -14.01 9.70 37.54
N ALA A 110 -14.87 8.68 37.61
CA ALA A 110 -15.32 8.03 38.85
C ALA A 110 -15.20 6.50 38.76
N PRO A 111 -13.97 5.95 38.78
CA PRO A 111 -13.76 4.50 38.66
C PRO A 111 -14.53 3.70 39.74
N ASP A 112 -14.63 4.21 40.98
CA ASP A 112 -15.32 3.53 42.07
C ASP A 112 -16.86 3.45 41.89
N ALA A 113 -17.41 4.25 40.97
CA ALA A 113 -18.83 4.20 40.63
C ALA A 113 -19.20 3.06 39.66
N ALA A 114 -18.21 2.40 39.06
CA ALA A 114 -18.42 1.22 38.25
C ALA A 114 -18.83 0.02 39.13
N GLN A 115 -20.13 -0.33 39.13
CA GLN A 115 -20.69 -1.42 39.91
C GLN A 115 -21.61 -2.26 39.04
N VAL A 116 -21.67 -3.58 39.29
CA VAL A 116 -22.58 -4.50 38.61
C VAL A 116 -24.02 -4.05 38.85
N GLY A 117 -24.85 -4.07 37.82
CA GLY A 117 -26.23 -3.61 37.86
C GLY A 117 -26.40 -2.10 37.67
N ARG A 118 -25.31 -1.32 37.56
CA ARG A 118 -25.36 0.13 37.29
C ARG A 118 -25.90 0.39 35.88
N GLU A 119 -26.97 1.18 35.81
CA GLU A 119 -27.47 1.71 34.55
C GLU A 119 -26.50 2.75 33.98
N ILE A 120 -26.18 2.64 32.71
CA ILE A 120 -25.21 3.51 32.05
C ILE A 120 -25.71 3.98 30.66
N ARG A 121 -25.07 5.04 30.16
CA ARG A 121 -25.16 5.45 28.76
C ARG A 121 -23.76 5.53 28.17
N VAL A 122 -23.61 5.03 26.93
CA VAL A 122 -22.41 5.22 26.11
C VAL A 122 -22.73 6.30 25.09
N ILE A 123 -21.91 7.35 25.06
CA ILE A 123 -22.16 8.54 24.24
C ILE A 123 -21.02 8.65 23.23
N GLY A 124 -21.29 8.49 21.94
CA GLY A 124 -20.25 8.55 20.93
C GLY A 124 -20.70 8.42 19.52
N ASN A 125 -19.74 8.42 18.61
CA ASN A 125 -19.94 8.31 17.18
C ASN A 125 -20.07 6.84 16.76
N ASN A 126 -21.21 6.24 17.04
CA ASN A 126 -21.47 4.85 16.73
C ASN A 126 -21.68 4.65 15.22
N ALA A 127 -21.01 3.67 14.63
CA ALA A 127 -21.04 3.36 13.18
C ALA A 127 -20.50 4.49 12.26
N GLY A 128 -19.74 5.45 12.80
CA GLY A 128 -19.25 6.58 11.98
C GLY A 128 -20.32 7.59 11.59
N GLU A 129 -21.52 7.45 12.14
CA GLU A 129 -22.66 8.37 11.91
C GLU A 129 -22.55 9.59 12.83
N GLN A 130 -23.64 10.13 13.26
CA GLN A 130 -23.62 11.26 14.22
C GLN A 130 -23.53 10.74 15.66
N LEU A 131 -23.29 11.68 16.60
CA LEU A 131 -23.31 11.40 18.02
C LEU A 131 -24.59 10.65 18.42
N SER A 132 -24.44 9.47 18.95
CA SER A 132 -25.51 8.60 19.40
C SER A 132 -25.36 8.23 20.86
N ILE A 133 -26.48 7.84 21.49
CA ILE A 133 -26.55 7.48 22.90
C ILE A 133 -27.08 6.06 23.01
N LEU A 134 -26.27 5.16 23.56
CA LEU A 134 -26.64 3.78 23.76
C LEU A 134 -26.89 3.50 25.24
N ALA A 135 -28.05 2.90 25.57
CA ALA A 135 -28.39 2.46 26.90
C ALA A 135 -27.76 1.11 27.20
N GLY A 136 -27.35 0.91 28.45
CA GLY A 136 -26.81 -0.37 28.90
C GLY A 136 -26.79 -0.49 30.41
N THR A 137 -26.37 -1.68 30.88
CA THR A 137 -26.17 -2.00 32.28
C THR A 137 -24.84 -2.72 32.45
N LEU A 138 -24.05 -2.34 33.44
CA LEU A 138 -22.80 -3.02 33.75
C LEU A 138 -23.10 -4.43 34.26
N ALA A 139 -22.65 -5.45 33.53
CA ALA A 139 -22.95 -6.84 33.81
C ALA A 139 -21.83 -7.54 34.57
N ARG A 140 -20.57 -7.16 34.32
CA ARG A 140 -19.39 -7.81 34.92
C ARG A 140 -18.20 -6.86 34.95
N LEU A 141 -17.35 -6.90 35.99
CA LEU A 141 -16.20 -6.03 36.19
C LEU A 141 -14.84 -6.75 36.03
N ASP A 142 -14.84 -8.06 35.97
CA ASP A 142 -13.65 -8.93 36.04
C ASP A 142 -13.49 -9.80 34.79
N ARG A 143 -13.88 -9.27 33.62
CA ARG A 143 -13.71 -9.97 32.39
C ARG A 143 -12.23 -9.92 31.93
N GLU A 144 -11.75 -10.97 31.26
CA GLU A 144 -10.45 -10.95 30.58
C GLU A 144 -10.44 -9.91 29.46
N ALA A 145 -9.27 -9.32 29.21
CA ALA A 145 -9.07 -8.38 28.11
C ALA A 145 -9.39 -9.04 26.75
N PRO A 146 -10.03 -8.30 25.82
CA PRO A 146 -10.34 -8.84 24.50
C PRO A 146 -9.05 -9.14 23.74
N GLN A 147 -9.05 -10.26 22.99
CA GLN A 147 -7.93 -10.66 22.14
C GLN A 147 -8.33 -10.48 20.68
N TYR A 148 -7.56 -9.67 19.95
CA TYR A 148 -7.81 -9.36 18.53
C TYR A 148 -6.99 -10.23 17.57
N GLY A 149 -6.12 -11.08 18.11
CA GLY A 149 -5.33 -12.05 17.37
C GLY A 149 -3.83 -11.76 17.35
N ILE A 150 -3.08 -12.70 16.80
CA ILE A 150 -1.62 -12.62 16.68
C ILE A 150 -1.23 -11.52 15.68
N GLY A 151 -0.19 -10.74 15.99
CA GLY A 151 0.27 -9.62 15.17
C GLY A 151 -0.64 -8.39 15.20
N ARG A 152 -1.60 -8.36 16.15
CA ARG A 152 -2.45 -7.20 16.42
C ARG A 152 -2.25 -6.71 17.84
N TYR A 153 -2.67 -5.47 18.10
CA TYR A 153 -2.69 -4.97 19.46
C TYR A 153 -3.61 -5.85 20.34
N ASN A 154 -3.09 -6.28 21.47
CA ASN A 154 -3.85 -6.97 22.51
C ASN A 154 -3.49 -6.38 23.87
N ASP A 155 -4.49 -5.97 24.64
CA ASP A 155 -4.30 -5.57 26.02
C ASP A 155 -4.09 -6.79 26.91
N PHE A 156 -3.35 -6.62 27.99
CA PHE A 156 -3.06 -7.69 28.94
C PHE A 156 -2.81 -7.12 30.34
N ASN A 157 -2.73 -7.96 31.35
CA ASN A 157 -2.58 -7.57 32.75
C ASN A 157 -3.64 -6.57 33.20
N THR A 158 -4.88 -6.76 32.76
CA THR A 158 -6.01 -5.90 33.14
C THR A 158 -7.33 -6.66 33.06
N PHE A 159 -8.27 -6.26 33.88
CA PHE A 159 -9.67 -6.62 33.68
C PHE A 159 -10.33 -5.62 32.73
N TYR A 160 -11.38 -6.09 32.07
CA TYR A 160 -12.32 -5.26 31.32
C TYR A 160 -13.71 -5.36 31.93
N ILE A 161 -14.49 -4.30 31.82
CA ILE A 161 -15.88 -4.24 32.22
C ILE A 161 -16.74 -4.69 31.05
N GLN A 162 -17.70 -5.57 31.30
CA GLN A 162 -18.66 -6.01 30.29
C GLN A 162 -20.03 -5.38 30.56
N ALA A 163 -20.66 -4.91 29.50
CA ALA A 163 -22.05 -4.47 29.51
C ALA A 163 -22.89 -5.22 28.49
N ALA A 164 -24.15 -5.36 28.79
CA ALA A 164 -25.16 -5.83 27.86
C ALA A 164 -25.64 -4.67 26.98
N SER A 165 -24.81 -4.30 26.01
CA SER A 165 -25.09 -3.27 25.00
C SER A 165 -24.27 -3.58 23.75
N GLY A 166 -24.71 -3.12 22.57
CA GLY A 166 -23.98 -3.26 21.34
C GLY A 166 -23.30 -1.93 20.98
N THR A 167 -21.97 -1.92 20.84
CA THR A 167 -21.22 -0.80 20.27
C THR A 167 -20.62 -1.23 18.93
N SER A 168 -20.41 -0.28 18.02
CA SER A 168 -19.84 -0.54 16.70
C SER A 168 -18.62 0.34 16.42
N GLY A 169 -18.01 0.20 15.24
CA GLY A 169 -16.88 1.03 14.82
C GLY A 169 -17.22 2.53 14.95
N GLY A 170 -16.24 3.34 15.35
CA GLY A 170 -16.40 4.77 15.64
C GLY A 170 -16.74 5.09 17.10
N SER A 171 -17.27 4.14 17.87
CA SER A 171 -17.59 4.32 19.30
C SER A 171 -16.37 4.18 20.23
N SER A 172 -15.23 3.72 19.75
CA SER A 172 -13.98 3.65 20.52
C SER A 172 -13.66 5.00 21.16
N GLY A 173 -13.33 5.01 22.45
CA GLY A 173 -13.06 6.23 23.22
C GLY A 173 -14.29 6.96 23.76
N SER A 174 -15.50 6.40 23.57
CA SER A 174 -16.72 6.96 24.16
C SER A 174 -16.71 6.91 25.67
N PRO A 175 -17.18 7.98 26.38
CA PRO A 175 -17.41 7.89 27.80
C PRO A 175 -18.59 6.97 28.10
N VAL A 176 -18.42 6.13 29.13
CA VAL A 176 -19.50 5.35 29.74
C VAL A 176 -19.92 6.09 31.01
N VAL A 177 -21.12 6.61 31.01
CA VAL A 177 -21.56 7.54 32.07
C VAL A 177 -22.73 6.96 32.89
N ASP A 178 -22.77 7.33 34.18
CA ASP A 178 -23.91 7.07 35.05
C ASP A 178 -24.95 8.22 34.99
N VAL A 179 -26.08 8.10 35.65
CA VAL A 179 -27.16 9.08 35.68
C VAL A 179 -26.73 10.42 36.29
N ARG A 180 -25.65 10.47 37.10
CA ARG A 180 -25.08 11.72 37.64
C ARG A 180 -24.14 12.43 36.66
N GLY A 181 -23.83 11.79 35.52
CA GLY A 181 -22.90 12.32 34.56
C GLY A 181 -21.44 12.09 34.90
N GLN A 182 -21.16 11.12 35.77
CA GLN A 182 -19.81 10.69 36.05
C GLN A 182 -19.36 9.63 35.06
N VAL A 183 -18.14 9.72 34.53
CA VAL A 183 -17.59 8.70 33.65
C VAL A 183 -17.07 7.55 34.49
N VAL A 184 -17.70 6.39 34.35
CA VAL A 184 -17.39 5.18 35.13
C VAL A 184 -16.47 4.21 34.40
N ALA A 185 -16.40 4.28 33.06
CA ALA A 185 -15.52 3.46 32.23
C ALA A 185 -15.25 4.12 30.87
N LEU A 186 -14.26 3.60 30.14
CA LEU A 186 -13.90 4.03 28.78
C LEU A 186 -14.27 2.91 27.79
N ASN A 187 -15.09 3.21 26.80
CA ASN A 187 -15.44 2.22 25.77
C ASN A 187 -14.22 1.88 24.90
N ALA A 188 -13.86 0.62 24.82
CA ALA A 188 -12.72 0.13 24.03
C ALA A 188 -13.13 -0.65 22.78
N GLY A 189 -14.33 -1.24 22.77
CA GLY A 189 -14.82 -2.01 21.64
C GLY A 189 -16.02 -2.89 21.98
N GLY A 190 -16.41 -3.76 21.06
CA GLY A 190 -17.52 -4.67 21.22
C GLY A 190 -17.37 -5.95 20.40
N ALA A 191 -18.12 -7.00 20.76
CA ALA A 191 -18.24 -8.22 19.97
C ALA A 191 -19.55 -8.20 19.19
N THR A 192 -19.46 -8.21 17.89
CA THR A 192 -20.62 -8.17 16.98
C THR A 192 -21.51 -9.41 17.07
N GLY A 193 -20.99 -10.56 17.52
CA GLY A 193 -21.73 -11.82 17.64
C GLY A 193 -22.52 -12.02 18.92
N ALA A 194 -22.38 -11.16 19.93
CA ALA A 194 -22.95 -11.40 21.27
C ALA A 194 -23.59 -10.18 21.93
N ALA A 195 -23.84 -9.06 21.23
CA ALA A 195 -24.37 -7.80 21.76
C ALA A 195 -23.70 -7.40 23.10
N SER A 196 -22.38 -7.53 23.20
CA SER A 196 -21.60 -7.19 24.39
C SER A 196 -20.52 -6.17 24.07
N SER A 197 -20.42 -5.15 24.93
CA SER A 197 -19.40 -4.11 24.85
C SER A 197 -18.36 -4.29 25.94
N PHE A 198 -17.13 -3.86 25.64
CA PHE A 198 -15.98 -3.97 26.52
C PHE A 198 -15.46 -2.58 26.88
N TYR A 199 -15.36 -2.33 28.16
CA TYR A 199 -14.94 -1.04 28.69
C TYR A 199 -13.67 -1.19 29.52
N LEU A 200 -12.72 -0.26 29.32
CA LEU A 200 -11.51 -0.18 30.13
C LEU A 200 -11.85 0.49 31.49
N PRO A 201 -11.44 -0.11 32.62
CA PRO A 201 -11.52 0.52 33.94
C PRO A 201 -10.68 1.80 34.03
N LEU A 202 -11.12 2.76 34.83
CA LEU A 202 -10.54 4.12 34.86
C LEU A 202 -9.50 4.37 35.97
N GLY A 203 -9.18 3.43 36.84
CA GLY A 203 -8.24 3.65 37.94
C GLY A 203 -6.87 4.11 37.47
N ARG A 204 -6.26 3.39 36.52
CA ARG A 204 -4.99 3.73 35.91
C ARG A 204 -5.06 5.03 35.11
N VAL A 205 -6.16 5.23 34.39
CA VAL A 205 -6.41 6.43 33.58
C VAL A 205 -6.44 7.67 34.49
N GLN A 206 -7.13 7.60 35.63
CA GLN A 206 -7.23 8.72 36.61
C GLN A 206 -5.85 9.03 37.20
N ARG A 207 -5.04 8.01 37.52
CA ARG A 207 -3.65 8.20 38.01
C ARG A 207 -2.80 8.91 36.95
N ALA A 208 -2.83 8.46 35.71
CA ALA A 208 -2.09 9.08 34.61
C ALA A 208 -2.54 10.54 34.38
N LEU A 209 -3.85 10.78 34.34
CA LEU A 209 -4.40 12.12 34.16
C LEU A 209 -3.92 13.10 35.24
N LYS A 210 -3.95 12.72 36.52
CA LYS A 210 -3.45 13.55 37.63
C LYS A 210 -1.97 13.90 37.48
N LEU A 211 -1.14 12.98 37.06
CA LEU A 211 0.28 13.23 36.80
C LEU A 211 0.50 14.18 35.62
N ILE A 212 -0.21 13.99 34.53
CA ILE A 212 -0.16 14.85 33.33
C ILE A 212 -0.61 16.28 33.68
N GLN A 213 -1.71 16.42 34.43
CA GLN A 213 -2.19 17.71 34.93
C GLN A 213 -1.18 18.43 35.85
N ALA A 214 -0.38 17.64 36.57
CA ALA A 214 0.70 18.17 37.43
C ALA A 214 2.02 18.41 36.67
N GLY A 215 2.05 18.20 35.34
CA GLY A 215 3.27 18.31 34.52
C GLY A 215 4.33 17.25 34.86
N LYS A 216 3.93 16.11 35.41
CA LYS A 216 4.84 15.02 35.78
C LYS A 216 4.80 13.89 34.77
N PRO A 217 5.92 13.18 34.58
CA PRO A 217 5.91 11.97 33.75
C PRO A 217 5.01 10.90 34.39
N VAL A 218 4.43 10.05 33.57
CA VAL A 218 3.66 8.89 34.01
C VAL A 218 4.59 7.67 34.04
N PRO A 219 5.04 7.22 35.24
CA PRO A 219 5.90 6.04 35.33
C PRO A 219 5.11 4.79 34.97
N ARG A 220 5.74 3.86 34.22
CA ARG A 220 5.18 2.57 33.86
C ARG A 220 6.25 1.50 34.04
N GLY A 221 6.06 0.64 35.04
CA GLY A 221 6.98 -0.46 35.35
C GLY A 221 6.55 -1.77 34.72
N THR A 222 7.51 -2.60 34.35
CA THR A 222 7.25 -3.93 33.80
C THR A 222 8.28 -4.95 34.28
N LEU A 223 7.82 -6.18 34.48
CA LEU A 223 8.64 -7.38 34.61
C LEU A 223 8.72 -8.15 33.29
N GLN A 224 8.05 -7.69 32.25
CA GLN A 224 7.82 -8.40 30.99
C GLN A 224 7.19 -9.80 31.21
N VAL A 225 6.20 -9.84 32.08
CA VAL A 225 5.41 -11.03 32.43
C VAL A 225 3.95 -10.76 32.15
N GLU A 226 3.29 -11.69 31.48
CA GLU A 226 1.84 -11.71 31.37
C GLU A 226 1.27 -12.54 32.52
N PHE A 227 0.34 -11.94 33.26
CA PHE A 227 -0.39 -12.61 34.31
C PHE A 227 -1.82 -12.87 33.89
N ARG A 228 -2.39 -13.98 34.35
CA ARG A 228 -3.79 -14.30 34.17
C ARG A 228 -4.46 -14.46 35.54
N TYR A 229 -5.65 -13.93 35.66
CA TYR A 229 -6.44 -14.15 36.89
C TYR A 229 -7.09 -15.52 36.81
N ARG A 230 -6.79 -16.40 37.80
CA ARG A 230 -7.33 -17.73 37.87
C ARG A 230 -8.22 -17.87 39.09
N PRO A 231 -9.43 -18.49 38.97
CA PRO A 231 -10.30 -18.70 40.10
C PRO A 231 -9.72 -19.73 41.09
N TYR A 232 -10.15 -19.69 42.36
CA TYR A 232 -9.60 -20.52 43.40
C TYR A 232 -9.70 -22.02 43.13
N ASP A 233 -10.73 -22.51 42.44
CA ASP A 233 -10.84 -23.92 42.07
C ASP A 233 -9.74 -24.36 41.10
N GLU A 234 -9.33 -23.50 40.15
CA GLU A 234 -8.16 -23.73 39.28
C GLU A 234 -6.85 -23.64 40.06
N LEU A 235 -6.73 -22.66 40.95
CA LEU A 235 -5.53 -22.51 41.78
C LEU A 235 -5.29 -23.74 42.69
N ARG A 236 -6.35 -24.36 43.22
CA ARG A 236 -6.20 -25.62 43.96
C ARG A 236 -5.67 -26.74 43.09
N ARG A 237 -6.09 -26.80 41.81
CA ARG A 237 -5.52 -27.77 40.85
C ARG A 237 -4.05 -27.46 40.50
N LEU A 238 -3.63 -26.20 40.58
CA LEU A 238 -2.22 -25.77 40.48
C LEU A 238 -1.42 -26.02 41.75
N GLY A 239 -2.08 -26.46 42.82
CA GLY A 239 -1.42 -26.84 44.07
C GLY A 239 -1.31 -25.72 45.11
N ILE A 240 -2.08 -24.61 44.99
CA ILE A 240 -2.03 -23.57 46.04
C ILE A 240 -2.32 -24.13 47.43
N ARG A 241 -1.59 -23.66 48.43
CA ARG A 241 -1.82 -24.07 49.81
C ARG A 241 -3.10 -23.44 50.35
N ALA A 242 -3.83 -24.20 51.20
CA ALA A 242 -5.06 -23.74 51.84
C ALA A 242 -4.86 -22.47 52.70
N ALA A 243 -3.68 -22.35 53.36
CA ALA A 243 -3.33 -21.17 54.15
C ALA A 243 -3.18 -19.92 53.26
N THR A 244 -2.58 -20.04 52.08
CA THR A 244 -2.42 -18.95 51.12
C THR A 244 -3.76 -18.51 50.54
N GLU A 245 -4.65 -19.46 50.22
CA GLU A 245 -6.00 -19.12 49.76
C GLU A 245 -6.79 -18.40 50.89
N ALA A 246 -6.69 -18.86 52.10
CA ALA A 246 -7.38 -18.23 53.24
C ALA A 246 -6.89 -16.81 53.51
N GLU A 247 -5.58 -16.55 53.36
CA GLU A 247 -4.99 -15.23 53.47
C GLU A 247 -5.44 -14.31 52.33
N ALA A 248 -5.43 -14.80 51.10
CA ALA A 248 -5.86 -14.03 49.96
C ALA A 248 -7.33 -13.60 50.07
N ARG A 249 -8.21 -14.50 50.49
CA ARG A 249 -9.64 -14.21 50.77
C ARG A 249 -9.81 -13.19 51.91
N LYS A 250 -8.95 -13.24 52.92
CA LYS A 250 -8.96 -12.24 53.99
C LYS A 250 -8.50 -10.86 53.52
N ALA A 251 -7.50 -10.82 52.66
CA ALA A 251 -6.96 -9.58 52.11
C ALA A 251 -8.00 -8.87 51.22
N LYS A 252 -8.78 -9.60 50.42
CA LYS A 252 -9.87 -9.08 49.61
C LYS A 252 -11.01 -10.10 49.53
N PRO A 253 -12.03 -9.96 50.40
CA PRO A 253 -13.11 -10.95 50.51
C PRO A 253 -13.93 -11.17 49.24
N ASP A 254 -14.03 -10.14 48.39
CA ASP A 254 -14.81 -10.18 47.14
C ASP A 254 -14.04 -10.86 45.99
N ASN A 255 -12.76 -11.15 46.15
CA ASN A 255 -11.97 -11.81 45.09
C ASN A 255 -12.30 -13.30 45.04
N THR A 256 -12.39 -13.82 43.83
CA THR A 256 -12.67 -15.24 43.54
C THR A 256 -11.43 -16.02 43.09
N GLY A 257 -10.26 -15.37 43.03
CA GLY A 257 -9.01 -15.95 42.52
C GLY A 257 -7.79 -15.09 42.77
N MET A 258 -6.67 -15.46 42.15
CA MET A 258 -5.39 -14.78 42.22
C MET A 258 -4.70 -14.71 40.84
N LEU A 259 -3.65 -13.88 40.75
CA LEU A 259 -2.83 -13.77 39.56
C LEU A 259 -1.83 -14.92 39.41
N VAL A 260 -1.77 -15.50 38.23
CA VAL A 260 -0.87 -16.58 37.85
C VAL A 260 -0.04 -16.16 36.67
N VAL A 261 1.25 -16.48 36.67
CA VAL A 261 2.11 -16.27 35.51
C VAL A 261 1.59 -17.08 34.32
N ASP A 262 1.26 -16.42 33.24
CA ASP A 262 0.77 -17.02 31.98
C ASP A 262 1.88 -17.15 30.97
N ASN A 263 2.67 -16.06 30.80
CA ASN A 263 3.82 -16.02 29.90
C ASN A 263 4.95 -15.16 30.49
N VAL A 264 6.19 -15.57 30.22
CA VAL A 264 7.41 -14.82 30.57
C VAL A 264 8.17 -14.51 29.28
N GLN A 265 8.38 -13.23 29.01
CA GLN A 265 9.05 -12.81 27.79
C GLN A 265 10.50 -13.26 27.75
N ALA A 266 10.89 -13.90 26.66
CA ALA A 266 12.28 -14.36 26.46
C ALA A 266 13.28 -13.18 26.57
N GLY A 267 14.39 -13.41 27.23
CA GLY A 267 15.46 -12.41 27.44
C GLY A 267 15.08 -11.26 28.39
N SER A 268 13.94 -11.33 29.06
CA SER A 268 13.52 -10.36 30.09
C SER A 268 14.22 -10.57 31.44
N PRO A 269 14.13 -9.60 32.36
CA PRO A 269 14.63 -9.80 33.73
C PRO A 269 13.98 -10.96 34.47
N SER A 270 12.80 -11.37 34.07
CA SER A 270 12.03 -12.47 34.65
C SER A 270 12.31 -13.83 34.00
N ASP A 271 12.97 -13.83 32.83
CA ASP A 271 13.29 -15.05 32.10
C ASP A 271 14.14 -16.00 32.97
N GLN A 272 13.81 -17.28 32.96
CA GLN A 272 14.41 -18.34 33.79
C GLN A 272 14.23 -18.19 35.30
N LYS A 273 13.65 -17.09 35.81
CA LYS A 273 13.31 -16.90 37.22
C LYS A 273 11.85 -17.23 37.51
N LEU A 274 10.97 -16.86 36.61
CA LEU A 274 9.54 -17.17 36.65
C LEU A 274 9.17 -18.17 35.57
N GLN A 275 8.08 -18.88 35.75
CA GLN A 275 7.52 -19.80 34.76
C GLN A 275 5.99 -19.79 34.77
N PRO A 276 5.33 -20.14 33.66
CA PRO A 276 3.90 -20.32 33.66
C PRO A 276 3.41 -21.27 34.76
N GLY A 277 2.33 -20.88 35.45
CA GLY A 277 1.80 -21.60 36.57
C GLY A 277 2.25 -21.13 37.97
N ASP A 278 3.25 -20.23 38.04
CA ASP A 278 3.63 -19.59 39.31
C ASP A 278 2.48 -18.69 39.78
N VAL A 279 2.00 -18.91 41.01
CA VAL A 279 0.92 -18.13 41.64
C VAL A 279 1.55 -16.94 42.39
N LEU A 280 1.15 -15.73 42.02
CA LEU A 280 1.66 -14.52 42.68
C LEU A 280 0.90 -14.24 43.97
N VAL A 281 1.61 -14.24 45.10
CA VAL A 281 1.04 -14.04 46.45
C VAL A 281 1.28 -12.61 46.95
N ARG A 282 2.56 -12.16 46.93
CA ARG A 282 2.94 -10.82 47.41
C ARG A 282 4.02 -10.20 46.55
N MET A 283 4.09 -8.86 46.58
CA MET A 283 5.19 -8.07 46.07
C MET A 283 5.66 -7.09 47.13
N ASN A 284 6.95 -7.13 47.46
CA ASN A 284 7.56 -6.34 48.56
C ASN A 284 6.79 -6.50 49.89
N GLY A 285 6.36 -7.71 50.21
CA GLY A 285 5.61 -8.07 51.41
C GLY A 285 4.12 -7.67 51.43
N LYS A 286 3.65 -6.97 50.42
CA LYS A 286 2.24 -6.56 50.28
C LYS A 286 1.47 -7.59 49.44
N PRO A 287 0.27 -8.05 49.90
CA PRO A 287 -0.57 -8.96 49.10
C PRO A 287 -0.94 -8.33 47.76
N VAL A 288 -0.83 -9.07 46.66
CA VAL A 288 -1.26 -8.66 45.34
C VAL A 288 -2.63 -9.22 45.04
N THR A 289 -3.65 -8.35 45.11
CA THR A 289 -5.06 -8.74 45.00
C THR A 289 -5.68 -8.58 43.62
N GLY A 290 -4.87 -8.19 42.64
CA GLY A 290 -5.33 -8.00 41.25
C GLY A 290 -4.33 -7.20 40.42
N PHE A 291 -4.70 -6.91 39.15
CA PHE A 291 -3.81 -6.25 38.20
C PHE A 291 -3.48 -4.80 38.57
N GLU A 292 -4.46 -4.00 38.99
CA GLU A 292 -4.26 -2.59 39.29
C GLU A 292 -3.32 -2.35 40.48
N PRO A 293 -3.44 -3.10 41.60
CA PRO A 293 -2.44 -3.07 42.68
C PRO A 293 -1.04 -3.53 42.22
N LEU A 294 -0.96 -4.54 41.36
CA LEU A 294 0.31 -4.98 40.75
C LEU A 294 0.99 -3.86 39.96
N ASP A 295 0.25 -3.25 39.03
CA ASP A 295 0.77 -2.16 38.21
C ASP A 295 1.22 -0.95 39.04
N GLY A 296 0.44 -0.59 40.09
CA GLY A 296 0.83 0.48 40.98
C GLY A 296 2.16 0.23 41.71
N LEU A 297 2.40 -1.01 42.15
CA LEU A 297 3.66 -1.40 42.76
C LEU A 297 4.84 -1.37 41.77
N LEU A 298 4.59 -1.80 40.52
CA LEU A 298 5.62 -1.78 39.47
C LEU A 298 5.95 -0.34 39.06
N ASP A 299 4.92 0.50 38.86
CA ASP A 299 5.10 1.91 38.49
C ASP A 299 5.86 2.71 39.58
N ASP A 300 5.66 2.39 40.86
CA ASP A 300 6.36 3.03 41.98
C ASP A 300 7.83 2.55 42.12
N ASN A 301 8.21 1.47 41.45
CA ASN A 301 9.56 0.87 41.54
C ASN A 301 10.33 0.84 40.22
N VAL A 302 9.95 1.67 39.23
CA VAL A 302 10.66 1.75 37.93
C VAL A 302 12.15 2.05 38.15
N GLY A 303 13.02 1.23 37.53
CA GLY A 303 14.47 1.33 37.64
C GLY A 303 15.05 0.75 38.94
N GLY A 304 14.20 0.24 39.81
CA GLY A 304 14.58 -0.48 41.04
C GLY A 304 14.35 -1.99 40.92
N GLU A 305 14.29 -2.64 42.07
CA GLU A 305 14.02 -4.07 42.18
C GLU A 305 12.81 -4.32 43.06
N VAL A 306 12.10 -5.41 42.77
CA VAL A 306 11.00 -5.91 43.58
C VAL A 306 11.25 -7.35 43.96
N THR A 307 10.75 -7.73 45.17
CA THR A 307 10.76 -9.10 45.61
C THR A 307 9.35 -9.68 45.47
N LEU A 308 9.22 -10.70 44.64
CA LEU A 308 7.99 -11.48 44.49
C LEU A 308 8.01 -12.68 45.43
N GLU A 309 6.87 -12.90 46.12
CA GLU A 309 6.59 -14.14 46.84
C GLU A 309 5.53 -14.88 46.04
N LEU A 310 5.87 -16.09 45.59
CA LEU A 310 5.06 -16.91 44.69
C LEU A 310 4.89 -18.31 45.31
N GLU A 311 3.91 -19.07 44.79
CA GLU A 311 3.83 -20.50 44.98
C GLU A 311 3.94 -21.24 43.66
N ARG A 312 4.85 -22.21 43.61
CA ARG A 312 5.13 -23.07 42.49
C ARG A 312 4.77 -24.50 42.83
N GLY A 313 3.62 -25.01 42.33
CA GLY A 313 3.16 -26.36 42.72
C GLY A 313 2.95 -26.56 44.24
N GLY A 314 2.56 -25.50 44.95
CA GLY A 314 2.37 -25.50 46.41
C GLY A 314 3.61 -25.18 47.24
N GLU A 315 4.79 -25.11 46.61
CA GLU A 315 6.03 -24.76 47.32
C GLU A 315 6.27 -23.22 47.24
N PRO A 316 6.59 -22.59 48.41
CA PRO A 316 6.94 -21.17 48.43
C PRO A 316 8.18 -20.88 47.60
N TYR A 317 8.12 -19.85 46.77
CA TYR A 317 9.24 -19.40 45.95
C TYR A 317 9.39 -17.89 46.06
N LYS A 318 10.63 -17.40 46.16
CA LYS A 318 10.91 -15.95 46.13
C LYS A 318 11.80 -15.62 44.93
N ALA A 319 11.45 -14.55 44.20
CA ALA A 319 12.23 -14.02 43.10
C ALA A 319 12.50 -12.53 43.32
N GLN A 320 13.75 -12.11 43.16
CA GLN A 320 14.14 -10.70 43.08
C GLN A 320 14.32 -10.32 41.63
N LEU A 321 13.56 -9.31 41.17
CA LEU A 321 13.45 -8.91 39.77
C LEU A 321 13.64 -7.41 39.61
N ALA A 322 14.41 -7.03 38.59
CA ALA A 322 14.52 -5.63 38.18
C ALA A 322 13.21 -5.20 37.49
N VAL A 323 12.73 -4.02 37.84
CA VAL A 323 11.58 -3.39 37.20
C VAL A 323 12.07 -2.47 36.08
N GLN A 324 11.79 -2.83 34.85
CA GLN A 324 12.12 -2.02 33.69
C GLN A 324 11.08 -0.93 33.46
N ASP A 325 11.54 0.16 32.82
CA ASP A 325 10.65 1.20 32.33
C ASP A 325 10.03 0.76 31.00
N LEU A 326 8.73 0.63 30.95
CA LEU A 326 7.97 0.31 29.73
C LEU A 326 8.18 1.32 28.61
N HIS A 327 8.39 2.60 28.95
CA HIS A 327 8.66 3.62 27.95
C HIS A 327 9.99 3.39 27.26
N SER A 328 11.01 2.85 27.96
CA SER A 328 12.33 2.56 27.39
C SER A 328 12.32 1.41 26.37
N ILE A 329 11.32 0.54 26.42
CA ILE A 329 11.15 -0.58 25.47
C ILE A 329 9.97 -0.36 24.51
N THR A 330 9.39 0.83 24.49
CA THR A 330 8.35 1.25 23.55
C THR A 330 8.99 2.08 22.45
N PRO A 331 8.88 1.70 21.18
CA PRO A 331 9.48 2.46 20.09
C PRO A 331 8.95 3.89 20.01
N ASP A 332 9.85 4.84 19.90
CA ASP A 332 9.58 6.28 19.76
C ASP A 332 10.33 6.90 18.57
N ALA A 333 10.94 6.05 17.73
CA ALA A 333 11.65 6.43 16.52
C ALA A 333 11.41 5.42 15.41
N TYR A 334 11.46 5.88 14.16
CA TYR A 334 11.46 5.01 13.00
C TYR A 334 12.41 5.51 11.91
N LEU A 335 12.79 4.60 11.04
CA LEU A 335 13.57 4.87 9.83
C LEU A 335 12.68 4.67 8.61
N GLU A 336 12.63 5.64 7.72
CA GLU A 336 12.17 5.47 6.34
C GLU A 336 13.40 5.19 5.44
N LEU A 337 13.37 4.07 4.74
CA LEU A 337 14.42 3.65 3.82
C LEU A 337 13.82 2.89 2.64
N GLY A 338 13.92 3.43 1.42
CA GLY A 338 13.30 2.81 0.25
C GLY A 338 11.79 2.60 0.41
N GLU A 339 11.09 3.58 0.98
CA GLU A 339 9.66 3.56 1.39
C GLU A 339 9.36 2.62 2.58
N ALA A 340 10.28 1.77 3.00
CA ALA A 340 10.06 0.95 4.19
C ALA A 340 9.95 1.81 5.45
N VAL A 341 9.11 1.37 6.40
CA VAL A 341 9.02 1.93 7.74
C VAL A 341 9.51 0.89 8.74
N LEU A 342 10.60 1.22 9.42
CA LEU A 342 11.35 0.32 10.29
C LEU A 342 11.50 0.94 11.68
N HIS A 343 11.27 0.18 12.74
CA HIS A 343 11.49 0.63 14.11
C HIS A 343 11.99 -0.53 15.00
N THR A 344 12.53 -0.23 16.18
CA THR A 344 12.90 -1.27 17.15
C THR A 344 11.69 -2.13 17.48
N LEU A 345 11.86 -3.44 17.60
CA LEU A 345 10.79 -4.36 17.93
C LEU A 345 10.11 -3.94 19.24
N SER A 346 8.80 -3.75 19.20
CA SER A 346 7.99 -3.38 20.36
C SER A 346 7.76 -4.58 21.30
N TYR A 347 7.42 -4.30 22.55
CA TYR A 347 6.99 -5.34 23.47
C TYR A 347 5.67 -6.00 23.02
N GLN A 348 4.76 -5.24 22.43
CA GLN A 348 3.50 -5.77 21.85
C GLN A 348 3.76 -6.83 20.78
N GLU A 349 4.68 -6.59 19.87
CA GLU A 349 5.01 -7.53 18.81
C GLU A 349 5.91 -8.67 19.32
N ALA A 350 6.91 -8.39 20.16
CA ALA A 350 7.83 -9.39 20.71
C ALA A 350 7.09 -10.52 21.45
N ARG A 351 5.99 -10.22 22.14
CA ARG A 351 5.13 -11.21 22.81
C ARG A 351 4.59 -12.26 21.84
N HIS A 352 4.17 -11.85 20.65
CA HIS A 352 3.61 -12.77 19.66
C HIS A 352 4.67 -13.71 19.07
N PHE A 353 5.91 -13.24 18.98
CA PHE A 353 7.03 -14.05 18.51
C PHE A 353 7.69 -14.90 19.61
N ASN A 354 7.41 -14.58 20.87
CA ASN A 354 8.20 -15.04 22.02
C ASN A 354 9.72 -14.80 21.84
N LEU A 355 10.06 -13.62 21.32
CA LEU A 355 11.43 -13.15 21.11
C LEU A 355 11.80 -12.13 22.18
N PRO A 356 13.09 -11.95 22.51
CA PRO A 356 13.53 -10.79 23.27
C PRO A 356 13.07 -9.49 22.60
N VAL A 357 12.79 -8.44 23.41
CA VAL A 357 12.40 -7.11 22.90
C VAL A 357 13.64 -6.43 22.30
N ARG A 358 14.09 -6.94 21.18
CA ARG A 358 15.26 -6.48 20.41
C ARG A 358 15.17 -6.91 18.95
N GLY A 359 15.86 -6.18 18.08
CA GLY A 359 15.77 -6.33 16.64
C GLY A 359 15.00 -5.18 16.01
N VAL A 360 14.92 -5.12 14.71
CA VAL A 360 14.20 -4.07 13.98
C VAL A 360 13.00 -4.67 13.26
N PHE A 361 11.83 -4.18 13.61
CA PHE A 361 10.55 -4.61 13.05
C PHE A 361 10.26 -3.88 11.74
N VAL A 362 9.79 -4.64 10.73
CA VAL A 362 9.35 -4.12 9.44
C VAL A 362 7.85 -3.81 9.53
N ALA A 363 7.52 -2.59 9.90
CA ALA A 363 6.12 -2.13 9.99
C ALA A 363 5.49 -2.00 8.59
N SER A 364 6.29 -1.58 7.60
CA SER A 364 5.97 -1.62 6.17
C SER A 364 7.22 -1.94 5.38
N PRO A 365 7.20 -2.88 4.42
CA PRO A 365 8.37 -3.20 3.60
C PRO A 365 8.67 -2.12 2.56
N GLY A 366 7.68 -1.30 2.19
CA GLY A 366 7.81 -0.30 1.15
C GLY A 366 8.25 -0.89 -0.19
N TYR A 367 9.05 -0.13 -0.95
CA TYR A 367 9.53 -0.51 -2.27
C TYR A 367 10.74 -1.46 -2.21
N SER A 368 11.79 -1.04 -1.51
CA SER A 368 13.09 -1.74 -1.57
C SER A 368 13.09 -3.10 -0.87
N LEU A 369 12.43 -3.21 0.29
CA LEU A 369 12.36 -4.47 1.02
C LEU A 369 11.34 -5.43 0.38
N ASP A 370 10.23 -4.91 -0.15
CA ASP A 370 9.24 -5.72 -0.86
C ASP A 370 9.85 -6.35 -2.13
N ALA A 371 10.58 -5.56 -2.93
CA ALA A 371 11.30 -6.05 -4.11
C ALA A 371 12.36 -7.12 -3.75
N ALA A 372 12.92 -7.08 -2.55
CA ALA A 372 13.84 -8.10 -2.04
C ALA A 372 13.13 -9.31 -1.42
N GLY A 373 11.78 -9.28 -1.30
CA GLY A 373 10.99 -10.35 -0.69
C GLY A 373 11.05 -10.38 0.83
N VAL A 374 11.31 -9.24 1.49
CA VAL A 374 11.22 -9.09 2.95
C VAL A 374 9.81 -8.63 3.32
N PRO A 375 9.00 -9.45 4.01
CA PRO A 375 7.60 -9.14 4.25
C PRO A 375 7.40 -8.14 5.41
N ARG A 376 6.20 -7.54 5.47
CA ARG A 376 5.72 -6.89 6.68
C ARG A 376 5.70 -7.87 7.85
N GLY A 377 6.07 -7.39 9.03
CA GLY A 377 6.11 -8.21 10.25
C GLY A 377 7.43 -8.98 10.42
N ALA A 378 8.37 -8.87 9.49
CA ALA A 378 9.71 -9.42 9.69
C ALA A 378 10.43 -8.69 10.82
N VAL A 379 11.26 -9.40 11.56
CA VAL A 379 12.17 -8.85 12.57
C VAL A 379 13.61 -9.02 12.08
N ILE A 380 14.23 -7.91 11.70
CA ILE A 380 15.63 -7.88 11.24
C ILE A 380 16.54 -8.05 12.45
N THR A 381 17.45 -9.03 12.37
CA THR A 381 18.39 -9.38 13.43
C THR A 381 19.85 -9.14 13.06
N GLU A 382 20.12 -8.97 11.75
CA GLU A 382 21.51 -8.79 11.26
C GLU A 382 21.51 -8.03 9.93
N LEU A 383 22.53 -7.19 9.73
CA LEU A 383 22.83 -6.52 8.45
C LEU A 383 24.31 -6.74 8.13
N ASN A 384 24.62 -7.33 6.96
CA ASN A 384 25.99 -7.64 6.51
C ASN A 384 26.82 -8.37 7.58
N GLY A 385 26.24 -9.34 8.29
CA GLY A 385 26.89 -10.09 9.35
C GLY A 385 27.02 -9.35 10.68
N ARG A 386 26.52 -8.11 10.80
CA ARG A 386 26.51 -7.34 12.06
C ARG A 386 25.16 -7.52 12.77
N PRO A 387 25.16 -7.91 14.05
CA PRO A 387 23.95 -7.99 14.83
C PRO A 387 23.23 -6.64 14.91
N ILE A 388 21.92 -6.67 14.74
CA ILE A 388 21.01 -5.51 14.85
C ILE A 388 20.06 -5.77 16.02
N GLY A 389 20.24 -5.03 17.11
CA GLY A 389 19.37 -5.09 18.28
C GLY A 389 18.38 -3.94 18.38
N THR A 390 18.71 -2.81 17.79
CA THR A 390 17.92 -1.57 17.86
C THR A 390 17.88 -0.86 16.52
N LEU A 391 16.98 0.13 16.40
CA LEU A 391 16.94 1.00 15.23
C LEU A 391 18.27 1.75 15.03
N ASP A 392 18.92 2.18 16.10
CA ASP A 392 20.19 2.92 16.02
C ASP A 392 21.34 2.04 15.49
N ASP A 393 21.32 0.73 15.80
CA ASP A 393 22.25 -0.22 15.19
C ASP A 393 22.04 -0.30 13.68
N LEU A 394 20.78 -0.36 13.23
CA LEU A 394 20.45 -0.39 11.81
C LEU A 394 20.87 0.90 11.10
N VAL A 395 20.54 2.06 11.66
CA VAL A 395 20.94 3.37 11.12
C VAL A 395 22.46 3.47 11.00
N THR A 396 23.19 3.07 12.02
CA THR A 396 24.65 3.05 12.02
C THR A 396 25.22 2.12 10.94
N ALA A 397 24.58 0.97 10.71
CA ALA A 397 25.01 0.01 9.69
C ALA A 397 24.70 0.49 8.26
N VAL A 398 23.61 1.23 8.06
CA VAL A 398 23.20 1.76 6.75
C VAL A 398 23.92 3.05 6.36
N MET A 399 24.27 3.91 7.32
CA MET A 399 24.89 5.22 7.05
C MET A 399 26.13 5.19 6.15
N PRO A 400 27.07 4.22 6.28
CA PRO A 400 28.26 4.18 5.42
C PRO A 400 27.99 3.62 4.02
N LEU A 401 26.79 3.12 3.73
CA LEU A 401 26.46 2.51 2.45
C LEU A 401 26.15 3.60 1.41
N THR A 402 26.76 3.47 0.24
CA THR A 402 26.52 4.29 -0.94
C THR A 402 25.22 3.87 -1.65
N ASP A 403 24.64 4.74 -2.47
CA ASP A 403 23.57 4.32 -3.37
C ASP A 403 24.10 3.32 -4.41
N GLY A 404 23.30 2.33 -4.77
CA GLY A 404 23.71 1.19 -5.58
C GLY A 404 24.34 0.04 -4.78
N ALA A 405 24.73 0.27 -3.52
CA ALA A 405 25.28 -0.78 -2.67
C ALA A 405 24.25 -1.89 -2.42
N ARG A 406 24.73 -3.13 -2.42
CA ARG A 406 23.96 -4.29 -1.97
C ARG A 406 24.32 -4.59 -0.52
N PHE A 407 23.33 -4.88 0.29
CA PHE A 407 23.52 -5.36 1.64
C PHE A 407 22.62 -6.55 1.94
N THR A 408 23.04 -7.40 2.85
CA THR A 408 22.26 -8.56 3.26
C THR A 408 21.53 -8.29 4.56
N LEU A 409 20.27 -8.69 4.62
CA LEU A 409 19.44 -8.72 5.83
C LEU A 409 19.14 -10.15 6.24
N ARG A 410 19.37 -10.44 7.51
CA ARG A 410 18.91 -11.65 8.16
C ARG A 410 17.73 -11.31 9.06
N TYR A 411 16.63 -12.06 8.93
CA TYR A 411 15.40 -11.78 9.67
C TYR A 411 14.64 -13.05 9.99
N VAL A 412 13.69 -12.95 10.88
CA VAL A 412 12.69 -13.97 11.21
C VAL A 412 11.28 -13.43 10.95
N THR A 413 10.30 -14.32 10.78
CA THR A 413 8.88 -13.94 10.60
C THR A 413 8.02 -14.51 11.73
N LEU A 414 6.81 -13.98 11.88
CA LEU A 414 5.86 -14.45 12.88
C LEU A 414 5.37 -15.88 12.59
N GLU A 415 5.31 -16.26 11.31
CA GLU A 415 4.91 -17.60 10.89
C GLU A 415 5.91 -18.69 11.34
N ASP A 416 7.21 -18.37 11.27
CA ASP A 416 8.26 -19.26 11.74
C ASP A 416 9.41 -18.48 12.41
N PRO A 417 9.26 -18.11 13.70
CA PRO A 417 10.27 -17.32 14.41
C PRO A 417 11.58 -18.04 14.67
N ARG A 418 11.64 -19.36 14.41
CA ARG A 418 12.86 -20.19 14.56
C ARG A 418 13.65 -20.28 13.28
N ARG A 419 13.02 -20.02 12.14
CA ARG A 419 13.67 -20.04 10.84
C ARG A 419 14.18 -18.67 10.46
N THR A 420 15.46 -18.60 10.23
CA THR A 420 16.11 -17.36 9.77
C THR A 420 16.12 -17.32 8.26
N GLU A 421 15.68 -16.21 7.69
CA GLU A 421 15.74 -15.90 6.27
C GLU A 421 16.87 -14.91 5.98
N LEU A 422 17.47 -15.01 4.80
CA LEU A 422 18.49 -14.08 4.31
C LEU A 422 18.05 -13.51 2.95
N ARG A 423 18.10 -12.20 2.83
CA ARG A 423 17.81 -11.52 1.56
C ARG A 423 18.86 -10.46 1.27
N SER A 424 19.12 -10.25 -0.01
CA SER A 424 19.94 -9.16 -0.51
C SER A 424 19.05 -7.99 -0.90
N VAL A 425 19.38 -6.81 -0.42
CA VAL A 425 18.63 -5.57 -0.66
C VAL A 425 19.53 -4.58 -1.37
N HIS A 426 18.98 -3.87 -2.36
CA HIS A 426 19.62 -2.74 -3.00
C HIS A 426 19.30 -1.44 -2.26
N LEU A 427 20.32 -0.66 -1.95
CA LEU A 427 20.15 0.67 -1.41
C LEU A 427 20.00 1.68 -2.53
N ASP A 428 18.85 2.33 -2.60
CA ASP A 428 18.57 3.39 -3.56
C ASP A 428 17.72 4.48 -2.90
N ARG A 429 18.21 5.72 -2.91
CA ARG A 429 17.51 6.89 -2.38
C ARG A 429 16.90 7.76 -3.48
N ARG A 430 16.98 7.33 -4.74
CA ARG A 430 16.48 8.07 -5.90
C ARG A 430 14.96 8.24 -5.83
N TRP A 431 14.23 7.16 -5.57
CA TRP A 431 12.77 7.15 -5.56
C TRP A 431 12.17 7.71 -4.28
N PHE A 432 12.74 7.37 -3.13
CA PHE A 432 12.20 7.69 -1.81
C PHE A 432 13.26 8.35 -0.93
N PRO A 433 12.85 9.27 -0.03
CA PRO A 433 13.78 9.82 0.95
C PRO A 433 14.22 8.73 1.94
N ALA A 434 15.47 8.82 2.42
CA ALA A 434 15.92 8.10 3.60
C ALA A 434 15.97 9.10 4.77
N ARG A 435 15.25 8.81 5.85
CA ARG A 435 15.20 9.72 7.02
C ARG A 435 14.87 8.98 8.30
N ARG A 436 15.49 9.42 9.39
CA ARG A 436 15.17 8.98 10.75
C ARG A 436 14.20 9.98 11.38
N CYS A 437 13.10 9.47 11.90
CA CYS A 437 12.08 10.27 12.55
C CYS A 437 12.00 9.91 14.03
N GLN A 438 11.92 10.94 14.89
CA GLN A 438 11.85 10.82 16.33
C GLN A 438 10.60 11.48 16.86
N ARG A 439 9.88 10.81 17.76
CA ARG A 439 8.69 11.38 18.42
C ARG A 439 9.09 12.57 19.31
N ASN A 440 8.36 13.64 19.15
CA ASN A 440 8.49 14.85 19.99
C ASN A 440 7.24 14.97 20.86
N ASP A 441 7.32 14.55 22.12
CA ASP A 441 6.18 14.55 23.04
C ASP A 441 5.71 15.96 23.46
N THR A 442 6.52 16.99 23.18
CA THR A 442 6.11 18.39 23.42
C THR A 442 5.18 18.92 22.34
N SER A 443 5.51 18.67 21.07
CA SER A 443 4.70 19.11 19.93
C SER A 443 3.60 18.11 19.56
N GLY A 444 3.78 16.84 19.89
CA GLY A 444 2.94 15.73 19.43
C GLY A 444 3.26 15.23 18.03
N TYR A 445 4.24 15.82 17.36
CA TYR A 445 4.69 15.42 16.03
C TYR A 445 5.91 14.49 16.08
N TRP A 446 6.25 13.95 14.92
CA TRP A 446 7.47 13.17 14.71
C TRP A 446 8.40 14.00 13.82
N ASP A 447 9.54 14.40 14.37
CA ASP A 447 10.52 15.22 13.67
C ASP A 447 11.47 14.34 12.88
N CYS A 448 11.60 14.59 11.57
CA CYS A 448 12.37 13.75 10.65
C CYS A 448 13.64 14.44 10.18
N ASN A 449 14.77 13.74 10.29
CA ASN A 449 16.07 14.18 9.79
C ASN A 449 16.51 13.27 8.62
N PRO A 450 16.94 13.85 7.48
CA PRO A 450 17.41 13.08 6.35
C PRO A 450 18.70 12.30 6.70
N LEU A 451 18.81 11.09 6.14
CA LEU A 451 20.07 10.36 6.11
C LEU A 451 20.77 10.62 4.78
N PRO A 452 21.91 11.32 4.79
CA PRO A 452 22.64 11.60 3.57
C PRO A 452 23.22 10.31 2.97
N ALA A 453 23.41 10.31 1.65
CA ALA A 453 24.17 9.26 0.99
C ALA A 453 25.67 9.33 1.39
N ALA A 454 26.27 8.18 1.58
CA ALA A 454 27.71 8.09 1.86
C ALA A 454 28.52 8.09 0.56
N GLY A 455 28.89 9.26 0.09
CA GLY A 455 29.76 9.39 -1.09
C GLY A 455 29.01 9.21 -2.43
N GLN A 456 29.76 8.87 -3.48
CA GLN A 456 29.27 8.66 -4.83
C GLN A 456 28.59 7.28 -4.92
N ALA A 457 27.53 7.19 -5.74
CA ALA A 457 26.85 5.92 -6.01
C ALA A 457 27.83 4.86 -6.56
N ASP A 458 27.64 3.62 -6.12
CA ASP A 458 28.44 2.50 -6.60
C ASP A 458 28.17 2.25 -8.09
N ALA A 459 29.22 2.00 -8.86
CA ALA A 459 29.07 1.53 -10.23
C ALA A 459 28.54 0.09 -10.24
N PRO A 460 27.68 -0.26 -11.22
CA PRO A 460 27.21 -1.63 -11.37
C PRO A 460 28.38 -2.61 -11.56
N VAL A 461 28.31 -3.75 -10.87
CA VAL A 461 29.33 -4.80 -10.99
C VAL A 461 28.97 -5.71 -12.14
N GLY A 462 29.85 -5.80 -13.11
CA GLY A 462 29.73 -6.72 -14.24
C GLY A 462 30.33 -8.10 -13.95
N GLY A 463 30.06 -9.03 -14.85
CA GLY A 463 30.57 -10.40 -14.79
C GLY A 463 30.50 -11.10 -16.14
N SER A 464 30.78 -12.40 -16.16
CA SER A 464 30.58 -13.24 -17.34
C SER A 464 29.93 -14.53 -16.93
N THR A 465 29.09 -15.07 -17.80
CA THR A 465 28.46 -16.38 -17.59
C THR A 465 28.44 -17.18 -18.87
N LEU A 466 28.06 -18.45 -18.76
CA LEU A 466 27.90 -19.37 -19.87
C LEU A 466 26.47 -19.91 -19.87
N PHE A 467 25.91 -20.10 -21.07
CA PHE A 467 24.61 -20.76 -21.20
C PHE A 467 24.78 -22.26 -20.96
N PRO A 468 23.91 -22.91 -20.16
CA PRO A 468 23.99 -24.35 -19.95
C PRO A 468 23.75 -25.10 -21.25
N ALA A 469 24.41 -26.20 -21.40
CA ALA A 469 24.15 -27.12 -22.54
C ALA A 469 22.74 -27.71 -22.38
N SER A 470 22.00 -27.76 -23.48
CA SER A 470 20.68 -28.36 -23.52
C SER A 470 20.60 -29.47 -24.57
N ALA A 471 19.95 -30.57 -24.21
CA ALA A 471 19.61 -31.66 -25.17
C ALA A 471 18.49 -31.21 -26.12
N ASP A 472 17.68 -30.22 -25.71
CA ASP A 472 16.67 -29.58 -26.54
C ASP A 472 17.34 -28.65 -27.54
N ALA A 473 17.25 -28.95 -28.82
CA ALA A 473 17.89 -28.18 -29.87
C ALA A 473 17.26 -26.78 -30.06
N ALA A 474 16.00 -26.59 -29.71
CA ALA A 474 15.34 -25.28 -29.78
C ALA A 474 15.86 -24.40 -28.65
N ILE A 475 15.95 -24.90 -27.42
CA ILE A 475 16.55 -24.21 -26.29
C ILE A 475 18.01 -23.86 -26.57
N ALA A 476 18.81 -24.83 -27.02
CA ALA A 476 20.24 -24.63 -27.29
C ALA A 476 20.50 -23.49 -28.32
N ARG A 477 19.62 -23.34 -29.30
CA ARG A 477 19.72 -22.28 -30.30
C ARG A 477 19.32 -20.93 -29.78
N MET A 478 18.24 -20.86 -28.97
CA MET A 478 17.63 -19.61 -28.53
C MET A 478 18.17 -19.05 -27.23
N ALA A 479 18.72 -19.90 -26.35
CA ALA A 479 19.22 -19.47 -25.03
C ALA A 479 20.15 -18.25 -25.08
N PRO A 480 21.11 -18.14 -26.01
CA PRO A 480 21.99 -16.97 -26.11
C PRO A 480 21.29 -15.65 -26.47
N SER A 481 20.03 -15.71 -26.92
CA SER A 481 19.24 -14.55 -27.32
C SER A 481 18.10 -14.23 -26.32
N LEU A 482 17.97 -15.01 -25.23
CA LEU A 482 16.92 -14.82 -24.25
C LEU A 482 17.47 -14.40 -22.88
N VAL A 483 16.74 -13.52 -22.20
CA VAL A 483 17.07 -13.04 -20.83
C VAL A 483 15.83 -13.01 -19.95
N GLY A 484 16.03 -13.25 -18.67
CA GLY A 484 15.01 -12.96 -17.67
C GLY A 484 14.93 -11.46 -17.39
N ILE A 485 13.72 -10.97 -17.17
CA ILE A 485 13.48 -9.58 -16.83
C ILE A 485 12.81 -9.51 -15.46
N SER A 486 13.30 -8.62 -14.61
CA SER A 486 12.62 -8.15 -13.41
C SER A 486 12.45 -6.65 -13.51
N PHE A 487 11.22 -6.18 -13.31
CA PHE A 487 10.87 -4.76 -13.31
C PHE A 487 10.15 -4.38 -12.03
N ASP A 488 10.64 -3.36 -11.34
CA ASP A 488 10.06 -2.84 -10.12
C ASP A 488 9.61 -1.39 -10.32
N MET A 489 8.32 -1.13 -10.09
CA MET A 489 7.70 0.19 -10.26
C MET A 489 7.57 0.89 -8.90
N PRO A 490 8.20 2.08 -8.69
CA PRO A 490 8.18 2.76 -7.40
C PRO A 490 6.82 3.39 -7.06
N TYR A 491 6.12 3.90 -8.06
CA TYR A 491 4.84 4.59 -7.87
C TYR A 491 3.78 4.06 -8.84
N PRO A 492 2.57 3.78 -8.37
CA PRO A 492 1.44 3.47 -9.26
C PRO A 492 1.15 4.65 -10.19
N VAL A 493 1.21 4.42 -11.50
CA VAL A 493 0.98 5.43 -12.54
C VAL A 493 0.20 4.85 -13.71
N SER A 494 -0.46 5.70 -14.49
CA SER A 494 -1.12 5.34 -15.75
C SER A 494 -2.13 4.19 -15.64
N GLY A 495 -2.77 4.05 -14.46
CA GLY A 495 -3.71 2.96 -14.18
C GLY A 495 -3.07 1.63 -13.80
N VAL A 496 -1.74 1.57 -13.71
CA VAL A 496 -0.97 0.38 -13.29
C VAL A 496 -0.72 0.46 -11.79
N THR A 497 -1.09 -0.58 -11.05
CA THR A 497 -1.01 -0.59 -9.58
C THR A 497 -0.07 -1.65 -9.01
N GLU A 498 0.15 -2.75 -9.74
CA GLU A 498 1.14 -3.76 -9.36
C GLU A 498 2.55 -3.18 -9.41
N ARG A 499 3.42 -3.64 -8.52
CA ARG A 499 4.76 -3.06 -8.38
C ARG A 499 5.88 -3.94 -8.94
N ASN A 500 5.72 -5.25 -8.91
CA ASN A 500 6.78 -6.20 -9.26
C ASN A 500 6.36 -7.04 -10.45
N TYR A 501 7.19 -7.07 -11.48
CA TYR A 501 6.92 -7.76 -12.74
C TYR A 501 8.09 -8.66 -13.14
N HIS A 502 7.77 -9.78 -13.77
CA HIS A 502 8.75 -10.73 -14.28
C HIS A 502 8.34 -11.19 -15.69
N GLY A 503 9.32 -11.42 -16.53
CA GLY A 503 9.06 -11.90 -17.88
C GLY A 503 10.32 -12.32 -18.64
N THR A 504 10.15 -12.55 -19.93
CA THR A 504 11.22 -12.96 -20.85
C THR A 504 11.51 -11.84 -21.83
N GLY A 505 12.79 -11.56 -22.05
CA GLY A 505 13.27 -10.61 -23.05
C GLY A 505 14.01 -11.29 -24.18
N LEU A 506 13.89 -10.74 -25.39
CA LEU A 506 14.61 -11.16 -26.58
C LEU A 506 15.69 -10.12 -26.95
N ILE A 507 16.93 -10.54 -27.02
CA ILE A 507 18.06 -9.68 -27.43
C ILE A 507 17.97 -9.41 -28.94
N LEU A 508 17.69 -8.15 -29.31
CA LEU A 508 17.61 -7.73 -30.71
C LEU A 508 18.95 -7.23 -31.24
N ASP A 509 19.75 -6.60 -30.36
CA ASP A 509 21.06 -6.06 -30.73
C ASP A 509 22.05 -6.25 -29.58
N ALA A 510 22.82 -7.32 -29.64
CA ALA A 510 23.79 -7.68 -28.62
C ALA A 510 24.92 -6.64 -28.47
N ALA A 511 25.30 -5.96 -29.58
CA ALA A 511 26.36 -4.95 -29.55
C ALA A 511 25.94 -3.65 -28.85
N ARG A 512 24.64 -3.32 -28.92
CA ARG A 512 24.04 -2.14 -28.27
C ARG A 512 23.32 -2.47 -26.98
N GLY A 513 23.18 -3.74 -26.64
CA GLY A 513 22.45 -4.21 -25.46
C GLY A 513 20.94 -4.01 -25.54
N LEU A 514 20.33 -4.04 -26.73
CA LEU A 514 18.89 -3.83 -26.89
C LEU A 514 18.10 -5.12 -26.71
N VAL A 515 17.08 -5.08 -25.88
CA VAL A 515 16.20 -6.22 -25.52
C VAL A 515 14.75 -5.78 -25.68
N ILE A 516 13.91 -6.61 -26.31
CA ILE A 516 12.47 -6.38 -26.41
C ILE A 516 11.70 -7.35 -25.51
N THR A 517 10.61 -6.88 -24.97
CA THR A 517 9.64 -7.63 -24.17
C THR A 517 8.23 -7.07 -24.38
N ASP A 518 7.22 -7.68 -23.73
CA ASP A 518 5.86 -7.15 -23.71
C ASP A 518 5.67 -6.06 -22.64
N ARG A 519 4.62 -5.24 -22.77
CA ARG A 519 4.26 -4.22 -21.79
C ARG A 519 3.61 -4.78 -20.54
N ASN A 520 3.18 -6.04 -20.54
CA ASN A 520 2.73 -6.72 -19.34
C ASN A 520 3.91 -7.00 -18.39
N THR A 521 5.12 -7.14 -18.93
CA THR A 521 6.38 -7.25 -18.17
C THR A 521 6.96 -5.88 -17.81
N VAL A 522 6.90 -4.90 -18.72
CA VAL A 522 7.39 -3.52 -18.49
C VAL A 522 6.32 -2.53 -18.91
N PRO A 523 5.35 -2.24 -18.02
CA PRO A 523 4.14 -1.50 -18.39
C PRO A 523 4.36 0.00 -18.58
N VAL A 524 5.36 0.57 -17.92
CA VAL A 524 5.69 2.01 -17.90
C VAL A 524 7.19 2.24 -17.87
N SER A 525 7.62 3.48 -18.14
CA SER A 525 9.05 3.82 -18.15
C SER A 525 9.63 4.18 -16.79
N ILE A 526 8.79 4.44 -15.77
CA ILE A 526 9.26 4.75 -14.42
C ILE A 526 9.46 3.47 -13.60
N GLY A 527 10.69 3.06 -13.38
CA GLY A 527 11.00 1.87 -12.58
C GLY A 527 12.43 1.41 -12.76
N ASP A 528 12.75 0.37 -12.02
CA ASP A 528 14.05 -0.30 -12.02
C ASP A 528 13.98 -1.62 -12.79
N VAL A 529 14.83 -1.76 -13.80
CA VAL A 529 14.93 -2.95 -14.64
C VAL A 529 16.20 -3.70 -14.33
N ARG A 530 16.09 -5.02 -14.21
CA ARG A 530 17.23 -5.93 -14.11
C ARG A 530 17.07 -7.06 -15.12
N LEU A 531 18.17 -7.40 -15.77
CA LEU A 531 18.23 -8.50 -16.73
C LEU A 531 19.08 -9.63 -16.18
N THR A 532 18.55 -10.84 -16.24
CA THR A 532 19.25 -12.05 -15.79
C THR A 532 19.64 -12.91 -16.99
N PHE A 533 20.94 -13.10 -17.16
CA PHE A 533 21.55 -13.92 -18.22
C PHE A 533 21.81 -15.31 -17.69
N ALA A 534 21.33 -16.33 -18.42
CA ALA A 534 21.53 -17.75 -18.10
C ALA A 534 21.15 -18.12 -16.64
N GLY A 535 20.29 -17.38 -15.98
CA GLY A 535 19.91 -17.57 -14.57
C GLY A 535 21.04 -17.31 -13.55
N THR A 536 22.17 -16.75 -13.96
CA THR A 536 23.39 -16.67 -13.11
C THR A 536 24.01 -15.28 -13.03
N LEU A 537 23.78 -14.41 -14.00
CA LEU A 537 24.33 -13.05 -14.04
C LEU A 537 23.21 -12.03 -14.15
N GLU A 538 23.02 -11.20 -13.14
CA GLU A 538 22.07 -10.09 -13.14
C GLU A 538 22.80 -8.77 -13.36
N VAL A 539 22.29 -7.96 -14.30
CA VAL A 539 22.79 -6.60 -14.55
C VAL A 539 21.62 -5.61 -14.64
N PRO A 540 21.83 -4.35 -14.27
CA PRO A 540 20.82 -3.32 -14.45
C PRO A 540 20.62 -2.99 -15.92
N ALA A 541 19.40 -2.57 -16.24
CA ALA A 541 19.04 -2.06 -17.54
C ALA A 541 18.14 -0.81 -17.39
N ARG A 542 17.79 -0.18 -18.49
CA ARG A 542 16.89 0.97 -18.53
C ARG A 542 15.79 0.75 -19.57
N VAL A 543 14.64 1.36 -19.36
CA VAL A 543 13.56 1.41 -20.36
C VAL A 543 13.90 2.50 -21.37
N VAL A 544 14.05 2.14 -22.64
CA VAL A 544 14.36 3.10 -23.71
C VAL A 544 13.15 3.44 -24.56
N TYR A 545 12.17 2.54 -24.62
CA TYR A 545 10.96 2.74 -25.41
C TYR A 545 9.81 1.91 -24.85
N VAL A 546 8.65 2.54 -24.65
CA VAL A 546 7.38 1.88 -24.37
C VAL A 546 6.47 2.15 -25.56
N HIS A 547 6.10 1.11 -26.28
CA HIS A 547 5.37 1.28 -27.53
C HIS A 547 3.97 1.89 -27.27
N PRO A 548 3.63 3.04 -27.87
CA PRO A 548 2.40 3.74 -27.53
C PRO A 548 1.11 3.05 -28.02
N LEU A 549 1.23 2.14 -28.99
CA LEU A 549 0.08 1.47 -29.64
C LEU A 549 0.01 -0.02 -29.30
N HIS A 550 1.15 -0.70 -29.15
CA HIS A 550 1.22 -2.15 -29.03
C HIS A 550 1.90 -2.62 -27.76
N ASP A 551 1.65 -3.86 -27.41
CA ASP A 551 2.16 -4.53 -26.21
C ASP A 551 3.66 -4.86 -26.33
N LEU A 552 4.49 -3.84 -26.50
CA LEU A 552 5.95 -3.95 -26.66
C LEU A 552 6.69 -2.90 -25.82
N ALA A 553 7.81 -3.30 -25.24
CA ALA A 553 8.75 -2.41 -24.56
C ALA A 553 10.20 -2.78 -24.93
N LEU A 554 11.05 -1.77 -25.13
CA LEU A 554 12.48 -1.97 -25.37
C LEU A 554 13.28 -1.50 -24.16
N LEU A 555 14.25 -2.34 -23.82
CA LEU A 555 15.19 -2.15 -22.72
C LEU A 555 16.61 -2.06 -23.29
N GLN A 556 17.49 -1.42 -22.54
CA GLN A 556 18.91 -1.39 -22.86
C GLN A 556 19.75 -1.67 -21.64
N TYR A 557 20.67 -2.63 -21.75
CA TYR A 557 21.75 -2.88 -20.78
C TYR A 557 23.09 -2.40 -21.37
N ASP A 558 24.09 -2.20 -20.48
CA ASP A 558 25.46 -1.93 -20.91
C ASP A 558 26.16 -3.26 -21.24
N PRO A 559 26.54 -3.52 -22.50
CA PRO A 559 27.22 -4.75 -22.89
C PRO A 559 28.54 -5.00 -22.14
N ALA A 560 29.21 -3.96 -21.64
CA ALA A 560 30.42 -4.11 -20.85
C ALA A 560 30.17 -4.87 -19.53
N LEU A 561 28.95 -4.80 -18.97
CA LEU A 561 28.58 -5.46 -17.71
C LEU A 561 28.45 -6.98 -17.84
N ILE A 562 28.26 -7.52 -19.03
CA ILE A 562 28.16 -8.96 -19.24
C ILE A 562 29.45 -9.62 -19.71
N GLY A 563 30.53 -8.84 -19.86
CA GLY A 563 31.87 -9.33 -20.19
C GLY A 563 31.93 -10.24 -21.40
N LYS A 564 32.39 -11.48 -21.19
CA LYS A 564 32.51 -12.50 -22.25
C LYS A 564 31.29 -13.41 -22.40
N THR A 565 30.17 -13.08 -21.82
CA THR A 565 28.93 -13.87 -21.96
C THR A 565 28.56 -14.00 -23.44
N PRO A 566 28.38 -15.21 -23.99
CA PRO A 566 28.24 -15.42 -25.42
C PRO A 566 26.79 -15.18 -25.91
N VAL A 567 26.30 -13.94 -25.71
CA VAL A 567 24.97 -13.53 -26.20
C VAL A 567 24.95 -13.37 -27.70
N LYS A 568 23.77 -13.51 -28.30
CA LYS A 568 23.55 -13.37 -29.75
C LYS A 568 22.34 -12.49 -29.98
N SER A 569 22.44 -11.63 -30.99
CA SER A 569 21.29 -10.92 -31.55
C SER A 569 20.37 -11.95 -32.24
N ALA A 570 19.09 -11.89 -31.93
CA ALA A 570 18.08 -12.74 -32.57
C ALA A 570 17.96 -12.44 -34.06
N VAL A 571 17.75 -13.47 -34.85
CA VAL A 571 17.47 -13.34 -36.29
C VAL A 571 15.96 -13.34 -36.48
N LEU A 572 15.41 -12.21 -36.89
CA LEU A 572 13.98 -12.04 -37.13
C LEU A 572 13.59 -12.52 -38.54
N SER A 573 12.47 -13.20 -38.64
CA SER A 573 11.79 -13.52 -39.90
C SER A 573 10.50 -12.69 -40.00
N THR A 574 10.51 -11.66 -40.80
CA THR A 574 9.47 -10.63 -40.89
C THR A 574 8.30 -11.00 -41.81
N GLN A 575 8.23 -12.24 -42.28
CA GLN A 575 7.06 -12.70 -43.04
C GLN A 575 5.86 -12.83 -42.08
N PRO A 576 4.64 -12.48 -42.52
CA PRO A 576 3.44 -12.63 -41.68
C PRO A 576 3.26 -14.07 -41.21
N LEU A 577 2.79 -14.22 -39.97
CA LEU A 577 2.39 -15.50 -39.38
C LEU A 577 1.19 -16.08 -40.13
N ARG A 578 1.13 -17.39 -40.25
CA ARG A 578 0.04 -18.09 -40.98
C ARG A 578 -0.45 -19.31 -40.21
N ALA A 579 -1.77 -19.56 -40.26
CA ALA A 579 -2.38 -20.76 -39.70
C ALA A 579 -1.74 -22.01 -40.31
N GLY A 580 -1.52 -23.05 -39.48
CA GLY A 580 -0.86 -24.30 -39.85
C GLY A 580 0.67 -24.25 -39.87
N GLU A 581 1.29 -23.09 -39.65
CA GLU A 581 2.74 -22.93 -39.57
C GLU A 581 3.27 -23.61 -38.30
N ALA A 582 4.28 -24.50 -38.45
CA ALA A 582 4.93 -25.14 -37.31
C ALA A 582 5.90 -24.17 -36.63
N VAL A 583 5.82 -24.04 -35.33
CA VAL A 583 6.64 -23.19 -34.50
C VAL A 583 7.03 -23.86 -33.18
N ASP A 584 8.17 -23.44 -32.64
CA ASP A 584 8.60 -23.77 -31.30
C ASP A 584 8.33 -22.53 -30.42
N VAL A 585 7.63 -22.70 -29.29
CA VAL A 585 7.54 -21.67 -28.24
C VAL A 585 8.69 -21.88 -27.29
N ILE A 586 9.51 -20.87 -27.08
CA ILE A 586 10.68 -20.94 -26.19
C ILE A 586 10.66 -19.72 -25.27
N GLY A 587 10.77 -19.92 -23.97
CA GLY A 587 10.76 -18.86 -22.99
C GLY A 587 11.12 -19.32 -21.61
N LEU A 588 11.01 -18.42 -20.65
CA LEU A 588 11.22 -18.69 -19.23
C LEU A 588 9.89 -19.03 -18.57
N ASP A 589 9.89 -20.08 -17.78
CA ASP A 589 8.79 -20.39 -16.87
C ASP A 589 8.85 -19.49 -15.61
N PRO A 590 7.84 -19.52 -14.71
CA PRO A 590 7.85 -18.72 -13.47
C PRO A 590 9.03 -18.98 -12.54
N THR A 591 9.75 -20.11 -12.71
CA THR A 591 10.96 -20.42 -11.93
C THR A 591 12.24 -19.85 -12.55
N GLY A 592 12.13 -19.22 -13.74
CA GLY A 592 13.25 -18.69 -14.50
C GLY A 592 14.01 -19.75 -15.32
N GLU A 593 13.45 -20.94 -15.49
CA GLU A 593 14.02 -22.01 -16.30
C GLU A 593 13.53 -21.94 -17.75
N LEU A 594 14.46 -22.11 -18.71
CA LEU A 594 14.10 -22.17 -20.12
C LEU A 594 13.34 -23.45 -20.44
N LYS A 595 12.18 -23.29 -21.06
CA LYS A 595 11.34 -24.36 -21.57
C LYS A 595 11.06 -24.15 -23.05
N SER A 596 10.76 -25.22 -23.74
CA SER A 596 10.31 -25.18 -25.12
C SER A 596 9.10 -26.08 -25.34
N ARG A 597 8.30 -25.75 -26.35
CA ARG A 597 7.18 -26.56 -26.80
C ARG A 597 7.00 -26.43 -28.32
N SER A 598 7.07 -27.54 -29.02
CA SER A 598 6.74 -27.57 -30.44
C SER A 598 5.22 -27.62 -30.63
N THR A 599 4.72 -26.77 -31.51
CA THR A 599 3.28 -26.63 -31.79
C THR A 599 3.10 -26.07 -33.20
N ALA A 600 1.88 -25.64 -33.52
CA ALA A 600 1.56 -24.94 -34.77
C ALA A 600 0.63 -23.74 -34.47
N ILE A 601 0.67 -22.74 -35.35
CA ILE A 601 -0.26 -21.62 -35.32
C ILE A 601 -1.65 -22.11 -35.69
N ALA A 602 -2.61 -21.93 -34.76
CA ALA A 602 -3.99 -22.33 -34.97
C ALA A 602 -4.74 -21.32 -35.86
N ALA A 603 -4.60 -20.05 -35.54
CA ALA A 603 -5.22 -18.94 -36.26
C ALA A 603 -4.43 -17.66 -36.11
N VAL A 604 -4.67 -16.68 -36.97
CA VAL A 604 -4.20 -15.30 -36.85
C VAL A 604 -5.43 -14.41 -36.96
N ASP A 605 -5.85 -13.84 -35.84
CA ASP A 605 -7.11 -13.12 -35.70
C ASP A 605 -6.91 -11.76 -35.01
N PRO A 606 -7.83 -10.79 -35.25
CA PRO A 606 -7.85 -9.57 -34.49
C PRO A 606 -7.98 -9.83 -32.98
N LEU A 607 -7.12 -9.18 -32.20
CA LEU A 607 -7.21 -9.21 -30.73
C LEU A 607 -8.26 -8.19 -30.27
N THR A 608 -9.22 -8.66 -29.46
CA THR A 608 -10.22 -7.79 -28.83
C THR A 608 -10.18 -7.96 -27.32
N LEU A 609 -9.68 -6.95 -26.62
CA LEU A 609 -9.61 -6.92 -25.16
C LEU A 609 -10.73 -6.06 -24.57
N PRO A 610 -11.26 -6.37 -23.38
CA PRO A 610 -12.23 -5.52 -22.69
C PRO A 610 -11.63 -4.15 -22.34
N LEU A 611 -12.49 -3.17 -22.04
CA LEU A 611 -12.04 -1.87 -21.56
C LEU A 611 -11.49 -2.00 -20.14
N ALA A 612 -10.30 -1.51 -19.92
CA ALA A 612 -9.61 -1.61 -18.64
C ALA A 612 -10.29 -0.77 -17.53
N ARG A 613 -10.27 -1.31 -16.29
CA ARG A 613 -10.69 -0.63 -15.05
C ARG A 613 -9.74 -1.04 -13.92
N PRO A 614 -8.88 -0.14 -13.40
CA PRO A 614 -8.67 1.27 -13.81
C PRO A 614 -8.23 1.40 -15.26
N VAL A 615 -8.41 2.60 -15.84
CA VAL A 615 -8.06 2.85 -17.25
C VAL A 615 -6.54 2.80 -17.41
N ALA A 616 -6.04 1.76 -18.03
CA ALA A 616 -4.63 1.50 -18.30
C ALA A 616 -4.43 1.21 -19.79
N PHE A 617 -3.18 1.09 -20.23
CA PHE A 617 -2.88 0.67 -21.59
C PHE A 617 -3.64 -0.62 -21.94
N ARG A 618 -4.16 -0.65 -23.15
CA ARG A 618 -4.83 -1.80 -23.78
C ARG A 618 -4.45 -1.81 -25.25
N ASP A 619 -3.99 -2.94 -25.76
CA ASP A 619 -3.70 -3.09 -27.16
C ASP A 619 -4.97 -3.07 -28.01
N SER A 620 -4.85 -2.57 -29.23
CA SER A 620 -5.92 -2.53 -30.23
C SER A 620 -5.31 -2.47 -31.62
N ASN A 621 -6.10 -2.67 -32.65
CA ASN A 621 -5.69 -2.63 -34.08
C ASN A 621 -4.54 -3.62 -34.38
N ILE A 622 -4.62 -4.83 -33.86
CA ILE A 622 -3.58 -5.84 -34.04
C ILE A 622 -4.18 -7.22 -34.32
N GLU A 623 -3.60 -7.93 -35.27
CA GLU A 623 -3.80 -9.36 -35.47
C GLU A 623 -2.74 -10.12 -34.66
N THR A 624 -3.17 -11.13 -33.90
CA THR A 624 -2.31 -11.99 -33.10
C THR A 624 -2.49 -13.45 -33.44
N ALA A 625 -1.44 -14.25 -33.26
CA ALA A 625 -1.50 -15.67 -33.47
C ALA A 625 -1.94 -16.41 -32.20
N SER A 626 -2.88 -17.34 -32.32
CA SER A 626 -3.16 -18.39 -31.35
C SER A 626 -2.46 -19.68 -31.72
N LEU A 627 -2.21 -20.56 -30.74
CA LEU A 627 -1.53 -21.85 -30.93
C LEU A 627 -2.48 -22.99 -30.74
N VAL A 628 -2.19 -24.14 -31.40
CA VAL A 628 -3.01 -25.37 -31.32
C VAL A 628 -3.03 -25.92 -29.89
N ASN A 629 -1.88 -25.99 -29.25
CA ASN A 629 -1.73 -26.38 -27.84
C ASN A 629 -0.79 -25.37 -27.17
N PRO A 630 -1.31 -24.22 -26.71
CA PRO A 630 -0.47 -23.23 -26.06
C PRO A 630 0.13 -23.80 -24.80
N PRO A 631 1.40 -23.49 -24.48
CA PRO A 631 1.96 -23.83 -23.18
C PRO A 631 1.32 -22.98 -22.10
N ASP A 632 1.08 -23.57 -20.94
CA ASP A 632 0.67 -22.86 -19.75
C ASP A 632 1.89 -22.13 -19.14
N ASP A 633 1.69 -20.94 -18.61
CA ASP A 633 2.67 -20.16 -17.84
C ASP A 633 4.04 -19.93 -18.53
N LEU A 634 4.07 -19.86 -19.85
CA LEU A 634 5.28 -19.62 -20.62
C LEU A 634 5.11 -18.37 -21.50
N VAL A 635 5.99 -17.40 -21.32
CA VAL A 635 6.15 -16.23 -22.18
C VAL A 635 7.54 -16.21 -22.78
N GLY A 636 7.68 -15.73 -24.02
CA GLY A 636 8.96 -15.73 -24.71
C GLY A 636 8.84 -15.49 -26.20
N VAL A 637 9.27 -16.42 -27.04
CA VAL A 637 9.32 -16.25 -28.49
C VAL A 637 8.71 -17.44 -29.24
N LEU A 638 8.22 -17.15 -30.43
CA LEU A 638 7.89 -18.15 -31.46
C LEU A 638 9.07 -18.23 -32.42
N ALA A 639 9.66 -19.39 -32.58
CA ALA A 639 10.78 -19.61 -33.51
C ALA A 639 10.44 -20.69 -34.54
N ASP A 640 11.03 -20.60 -35.73
CA ASP A 640 11.00 -21.67 -36.70
C ASP A 640 12.07 -22.74 -36.39
N ARG A 641 12.04 -23.88 -37.10
CA ARG A 641 12.99 -24.98 -36.89
C ARG A 641 14.46 -24.60 -37.12
N SER A 642 14.71 -23.49 -37.82
CA SER A 642 16.09 -22.97 -38.01
C SER A 642 16.53 -22.02 -36.89
N GLY A 643 15.65 -21.71 -35.93
CA GLY A 643 15.90 -20.78 -34.82
C GLY A 643 15.71 -19.30 -35.20
N ARG A 644 15.05 -18.98 -36.32
CA ARG A 644 14.67 -17.61 -36.63
C ARG A 644 13.38 -17.28 -35.89
N VAL A 645 13.34 -16.11 -35.26
CA VAL A 645 12.19 -15.64 -34.50
C VAL A 645 11.08 -15.21 -35.46
N ARG A 646 9.92 -15.87 -35.33
CA ARG A 646 8.70 -15.57 -36.06
C ARG A 646 7.82 -14.55 -35.34
N GLY A 647 7.95 -14.43 -34.04
CA GLY A 647 7.21 -13.49 -33.22
C GLY A 647 7.57 -13.59 -31.75
N LEU A 648 6.97 -12.71 -30.96
CA LEU A 648 6.97 -12.83 -29.52
C LEU A 648 5.74 -13.63 -29.09
N TRP A 649 5.89 -14.50 -28.10
CA TRP A 649 4.80 -15.11 -27.37
C TRP A 649 4.56 -14.28 -26.11
N ALA A 650 3.68 -13.29 -26.26
CA ALA A 650 3.47 -12.19 -25.32
C ALA A 650 2.22 -12.40 -24.47
N SER A 651 2.23 -11.83 -23.28
CA SER A 651 1.10 -11.84 -22.35
C SER A 651 0.29 -10.55 -22.46
N PHE A 652 -1.01 -10.67 -22.63
CA PHE A 652 -1.97 -9.58 -22.63
C PHE A 652 -2.84 -9.68 -21.39
N ALA A 653 -2.84 -8.65 -20.57
CA ALA A 653 -3.67 -8.58 -19.38
C ALA A 653 -4.59 -7.37 -19.45
N SER A 654 -5.85 -7.54 -19.02
CA SER A 654 -6.78 -6.46 -18.83
C SER A 654 -7.70 -6.73 -17.64
N ASP A 655 -7.93 -5.70 -16.82
CA ASP A 655 -8.85 -5.75 -15.68
C ASP A 655 -10.10 -4.92 -16.02
N ASN A 656 -11.26 -5.57 -16.02
CA ASN A 656 -12.55 -4.92 -16.27
C ASN A 656 -13.25 -4.49 -14.96
N GLY A 657 -12.57 -4.62 -13.81
CA GLY A 657 -13.08 -4.33 -12.47
C GLY A 657 -13.94 -5.44 -11.86
N ARG A 658 -14.07 -6.58 -12.54
CA ARG A 658 -14.73 -7.80 -12.04
C ARG A 658 -13.81 -9.00 -12.06
N GLU A 659 -13.03 -9.11 -13.12
CA GLU A 659 -12.07 -10.20 -13.33
C GLU A 659 -10.84 -9.69 -14.08
N LEU A 660 -9.69 -10.26 -13.79
CA LEU A 660 -8.47 -10.11 -14.56
C LEU A 660 -8.54 -11.08 -15.74
N VAL A 661 -8.60 -10.54 -16.97
CA VAL A 661 -8.49 -11.31 -18.20
C VAL A 661 -7.02 -11.33 -18.60
N GLN A 662 -6.44 -12.50 -18.66
CA GLN A 662 -5.06 -12.69 -19.13
C GLN A 662 -5.03 -13.77 -20.20
N GLU A 663 -4.39 -13.47 -21.32
CA GLU A 663 -4.18 -14.41 -22.41
C GLU A 663 -2.80 -14.21 -23.04
N THR A 664 -2.21 -15.33 -23.54
CA THR A 664 -0.96 -15.27 -24.28
C THR A 664 -1.25 -15.40 -25.78
N ARG A 665 -0.59 -14.56 -26.57
CA ARG A 665 -0.74 -14.51 -28.03
C ARG A 665 0.59 -14.27 -28.72
N GLY A 666 0.69 -14.71 -29.98
CA GLY A 666 1.84 -14.44 -30.82
C GLY A 666 1.77 -13.07 -31.50
N LEU A 667 2.77 -12.23 -31.25
CA LEU A 667 3.00 -10.95 -31.97
C LEU A 667 4.02 -11.20 -33.07
N GLY A 668 3.68 -10.85 -34.32
CA GLY A 668 4.56 -11.10 -35.47
C GLY A 668 5.92 -10.38 -35.40
N ALA A 669 6.98 -11.02 -35.83
CA ALA A 669 8.33 -10.47 -35.84
C ALA A 669 8.47 -9.21 -36.71
N GLU A 670 7.55 -8.99 -37.65
CA GLU A 670 7.51 -7.75 -38.45
C GLU A 670 7.27 -6.51 -37.58
N LEU A 671 6.38 -6.61 -36.58
CA LEU A 671 6.12 -5.52 -35.64
C LEU A 671 7.35 -5.24 -34.75
N VAL A 672 8.05 -6.31 -34.34
CA VAL A 672 9.30 -6.19 -33.58
C VAL A 672 10.37 -5.46 -34.41
N ALA A 673 10.51 -5.82 -35.69
CA ALA A 673 11.48 -5.18 -36.60
C ALA A 673 11.15 -3.70 -36.85
N ASP A 674 9.88 -3.37 -37.05
CA ASP A 674 9.42 -2.00 -37.25
C ASP A 674 9.67 -1.15 -36.00
N THR A 675 9.39 -1.71 -34.80
CA THR A 675 9.67 -1.05 -33.52
C THR A 675 11.18 -0.79 -33.33
N LEU A 676 12.02 -1.78 -33.65
CA LEU A 676 13.49 -1.61 -33.59
C LEU A 676 13.98 -0.52 -34.54
N ALA A 677 13.40 -0.41 -35.75
CA ALA A 677 13.75 0.61 -36.72
C ALA A 677 13.39 2.02 -36.22
N VAL A 678 12.22 2.20 -35.62
CA VAL A 678 11.80 3.46 -34.97
C VAL A 678 12.80 3.86 -33.89
N VAL A 679 13.13 2.94 -32.98
CA VAL A 679 14.09 3.24 -31.89
C VAL A 679 15.49 3.58 -32.41
N ARG A 680 15.99 2.85 -33.42
CA ARG A 680 17.30 3.12 -34.01
C ARG A 680 17.39 4.45 -34.76
N SER A 681 16.30 4.88 -35.40
CA SER A 681 16.24 6.16 -36.13
C SER A 681 15.95 7.35 -35.20
N GLY A 682 15.42 7.11 -34.00
CA GLY A 682 14.93 8.17 -33.12
C GLY A 682 13.69 8.90 -33.65
N ALA A 683 13.01 8.34 -34.66
CA ALA A 683 11.80 8.91 -35.23
C ALA A 683 10.59 8.76 -34.28
N LEU A 684 9.63 9.67 -34.40
CA LEU A 684 8.33 9.54 -33.77
C LEU A 684 7.47 8.55 -34.55
N LEU A 685 6.60 7.82 -33.84
CA LEU A 685 5.61 6.96 -34.48
C LEU A 685 4.36 7.78 -34.79
N HIS A 686 3.89 7.75 -36.03
CA HIS A 686 2.65 8.41 -36.42
C HIS A 686 1.48 7.48 -36.32
N SER A 687 0.36 7.99 -35.81
CA SER A 687 -0.92 7.25 -35.61
C SER A 687 -2.08 8.00 -36.22
N LEU A 688 -3.00 7.28 -36.84
CA LEU A 688 -4.26 7.85 -37.31
C LEU A 688 -5.24 8.19 -36.17
N GLU A 689 -4.96 7.68 -34.95
CA GLU A 689 -5.77 7.92 -33.76
C GLU A 689 -7.22 7.39 -33.87
N VAL A 690 -7.37 6.21 -34.49
CA VAL A 690 -8.61 5.47 -34.58
C VAL A 690 -8.46 4.06 -34.01
N GLU A 691 -9.46 3.55 -33.31
CA GLU A 691 -9.61 2.12 -33.05
C GLU A 691 -10.51 1.53 -34.13
N LEU A 692 -10.00 0.50 -34.77
CA LEU A 692 -10.65 -0.17 -35.89
C LEU A 692 -11.18 -1.53 -35.47
N ARG A 693 -12.16 -2.03 -36.22
CA ARG A 693 -12.61 -3.42 -36.15
C ARG A 693 -12.76 -3.98 -37.57
N THR A 694 -12.48 -5.25 -37.72
CA THR A 694 -12.80 -5.95 -38.96
C THR A 694 -14.28 -6.31 -38.98
N GLN A 695 -14.88 -6.26 -40.17
CA GLN A 695 -16.22 -6.77 -40.36
C GLN A 695 -16.37 -7.40 -41.74
N PRO A 696 -17.16 -8.48 -41.88
CA PRO A 696 -17.35 -9.17 -43.14
C PRO A 696 -17.90 -8.22 -44.22
N LEU A 697 -17.53 -8.44 -45.49
CA LEU A 697 -18.03 -7.69 -46.63
C LEU A 697 -19.57 -7.76 -46.74
N ALA A 698 -20.20 -8.87 -46.31
CA ALA A 698 -21.65 -8.96 -46.24
C ALA A 698 -22.26 -7.88 -45.35
N ALA A 699 -21.70 -7.71 -44.14
CA ALA A 699 -22.13 -6.67 -43.20
C ALA A 699 -21.83 -5.26 -43.73
N ALA A 700 -20.73 -5.08 -44.46
CA ALA A 700 -20.41 -3.81 -45.11
C ALA A 700 -21.43 -3.45 -46.22
N ARG A 701 -21.89 -4.46 -47.01
CA ARG A 701 -22.96 -4.27 -47.99
C ARG A 701 -24.31 -3.88 -47.33
N ASP A 702 -24.61 -4.45 -46.17
CA ASP A 702 -25.80 -4.05 -45.40
C ASP A 702 -25.69 -2.59 -44.93
N LEU A 703 -24.48 -2.08 -44.75
CA LEU A 703 -24.16 -0.67 -44.47
C LEU A 703 -24.10 0.20 -45.74
N GLY A 704 -24.50 -0.33 -46.91
CA GLY A 704 -24.60 0.40 -48.18
C GLY A 704 -23.36 0.40 -49.04
N LEU A 705 -22.29 -0.32 -48.71
CA LEU A 705 -21.04 -0.38 -49.49
C LEU A 705 -21.36 -0.87 -50.93
N ASN A 706 -20.97 -0.11 -51.93
CA ASN A 706 -21.21 -0.44 -53.32
C ASN A 706 -20.31 -1.60 -53.85
N GLU A 707 -20.76 -2.22 -54.94
CA GLU A 707 -20.12 -3.39 -55.52
C GLU A 707 -18.71 -3.05 -56.09
N ALA A 708 -18.48 -1.83 -56.51
CA ALA A 708 -17.17 -1.40 -57.02
C ALA A 708 -16.11 -1.48 -55.90
N TRP A 709 -16.42 -0.96 -54.74
CA TRP A 709 -15.52 -1.06 -53.55
C TRP A 709 -15.43 -2.49 -53.00
N ALA A 710 -16.53 -3.22 -52.95
CA ALA A 710 -16.48 -4.62 -52.55
C ALA A 710 -15.53 -5.45 -53.40
N THR A 711 -15.55 -5.25 -54.72
CA THR A 711 -14.64 -5.90 -55.68
C THR A 711 -13.17 -5.47 -55.45
N ARG A 712 -12.91 -4.16 -55.22
CA ARG A 712 -11.56 -3.67 -54.94
C ARG A 712 -10.99 -4.27 -53.65
N ILE A 713 -11.79 -4.37 -52.59
CA ILE A 713 -11.38 -4.96 -51.30
C ILE A 713 -11.11 -6.46 -51.46
N GLN A 714 -12.00 -7.19 -52.15
CA GLN A 714 -11.80 -8.63 -52.41
C GLN A 714 -10.51 -8.89 -53.21
N LYS A 715 -10.20 -8.04 -54.17
CA LYS A 715 -8.97 -8.11 -54.98
C LYS A 715 -7.74 -7.81 -54.12
N ALA A 716 -7.81 -6.84 -53.22
CA ALA A 716 -6.70 -6.49 -52.31
C ALA A 716 -6.46 -7.55 -51.25
N ASN A 717 -7.51 -8.19 -50.73
CA ASN A 717 -7.41 -9.24 -49.75
C ASN A 717 -8.36 -10.42 -50.03
N PRO A 718 -7.99 -11.31 -50.96
CA PRO A 718 -8.86 -12.41 -51.34
C PRO A 718 -9.11 -13.41 -50.24
N SER A 719 -8.20 -13.53 -49.25
CA SER A 719 -8.29 -14.53 -48.20
C SER A 719 -9.23 -14.14 -47.08
N ALA A 720 -9.26 -12.87 -46.68
CA ALA A 720 -10.05 -12.41 -45.51
C ALA A 720 -11.44 -11.92 -45.88
N ARG A 721 -11.61 -11.23 -47.01
CA ARG A 721 -12.89 -10.66 -47.46
C ARG A 721 -13.57 -9.80 -46.40
N GLU A 722 -12.78 -8.98 -45.73
CA GLU A 722 -13.20 -8.10 -44.64
C GLU A 722 -12.88 -6.65 -44.98
N VAL A 723 -13.55 -5.72 -44.31
CA VAL A 723 -13.29 -4.31 -44.36
C VAL A 723 -13.08 -3.77 -42.94
N LEU A 724 -12.28 -2.74 -42.83
CA LEU A 724 -12.03 -2.07 -41.56
C LEU A 724 -13.15 -1.04 -41.28
N GLY A 725 -13.72 -1.07 -40.10
CA GLY A 725 -14.68 -0.07 -39.64
C GLY A 725 -14.15 0.70 -38.43
N VAL A 726 -14.45 2.00 -38.39
CA VAL A 726 -14.11 2.86 -37.27
C VAL A 726 -14.95 2.47 -36.04
N ALA A 727 -14.32 1.94 -35.02
CA ALA A 727 -14.97 1.54 -33.79
C ALA A 727 -14.94 2.63 -32.71
N ARG A 728 -13.82 3.35 -32.59
CA ARG A 728 -13.60 4.46 -31.65
C ARG A 728 -12.66 5.48 -32.26
N LEU A 729 -12.77 6.71 -31.78
CA LEU A 729 -11.90 7.83 -32.13
C LEU A 729 -11.20 8.33 -30.87
N VAL A 730 -9.91 8.61 -30.99
CA VAL A 730 -9.13 9.12 -29.85
C VAL A 730 -9.49 10.59 -29.61
N ALA A 731 -9.93 10.92 -28.41
CA ALA A 731 -10.36 12.28 -28.07
C ALA A 731 -9.26 13.32 -28.31
N GLY A 732 -9.65 14.47 -28.86
CA GLY A 732 -8.72 15.57 -29.19
C GLY A 732 -7.95 15.39 -30.48
N SER A 733 -8.01 14.23 -31.15
CA SER A 733 -7.35 13.97 -32.43
C SER A 733 -8.03 14.66 -33.61
N ASP A 734 -7.28 14.81 -34.70
CA ASP A 734 -7.87 15.32 -35.96
C ASP A 734 -8.86 14.30 -36.54
N ALA A 735 -8.56 13.02 -36.43
CA ALA A 735 -9.50 11.96 -36.82
C ALA A 735 -10.85 12.08 -36.08
N ALA A 736 -10.87 12.43 -34.81
CA ALA A 736 -12.12 12.61 -34.06
C ALA A 736 -12.97 13.80 -34.54
N ARG A 737 -12.37 14.77 -35.22
CA ARG A 737 -13.09 15.90 -35.83
C ARG A 737 -13.67 15.60 -37.23
N GLN A 738 -13.10 14.64 -37.92
CA GLN A 738 -13.42 14.39 -39.33
C GLN A 738 -14.12 13.06 -39.59
N LEU A 739 -13.72 12.01 -38.87
CA LEU A 739 -14.27 10.67 -38.97
C LEU A 739 -15.39 10.43 -37.96
N GLN A 740 -16.18 9.39 -38.21
CA GLN A 740 -17.27 8.98 -37.32
C GLN A 740 -17.21 7.49 -37.03
N THR A 741 -17.69 7.08 -35.86
CA THR A 741 -17.90 5.67 -35.56
C THR A 741 -18.85 5.06 -36.57
N GLY A 742 -18.49 3.92 -37.14
CA GLY A 742 -19.25 3.25 -38.20
C GLY A 742 -18.77 3.54 -39.61
N ASP A 743 -17.90 4.55 -39.85
CA ASP A 743 -17.24 4.74 -41.13
C ASP A 743 -16.50 3.46 -41.54
N LEU A 744 -16.65 3.02 -42.77
CA LEU A 744 -15.82 1.93 -43.33
C LEU A 744 -14.57 2.55 -43.94
N LEU A 745 -13.40 2.22 -43.41
CA LEU A 745 -12.12 2.71 -43.89
C LEU A 745 -11.71 1.92 -45.16
N LEU A 746 -11.63 2.61 -46.30
CA LEU A 746 -11.46 1.99 -47.59
C LEU A 746 -10.00 2.13 -48.12
N ALA A 747 -9.45 3.31 -48.03
CA ALA A 747 -8.12 3.60 -48.56
C ALA A 747 -7.41 4.73 -47.77
N ILE A 748 -6.08 4.71 -47.83
CA ILE A 748 -5.21 5.80 -47.37
C ILE A 748 -4.30 6.18 -48.54
N ASP A 749 -4.22 7.47 -48.88
CA ASP A 749 -3.50 7.99 -50.03
C ASP A 749 -3.77 7.21 -51.34
N GLY A 750 -5.04 6.84 -51.53
CA GLY A 750 -5.53 6.06 -52.69
C GLY A 750 -5.20 4.56 -52.65
N GLN A 751 -4.41 4.09 -51.70
CA GLN A 751 -4.13 2.65 -51.52
C GLN A 751 -5.18 1.98 -50.68
N VAL A 752 -5.78 0.89 -51.18
CA VAL A 752 -6.78 0.09 -50.42
C VAL A 752 -6.14 -0.51 -49.18
N VAL A 753 -6.76 -0.31 -48.05
CA VAL A 753 -6.34 -0.89 -46.74
C VAL A 753 -7.36 -1.93 -46.29
N THR A 754 -6.87 -3.11 -45.87
CA THR A 754 -7.74 -4.23 -45.45
C THR A 754 -7.32 -4.82 -44.11
N ARG A 755 -6.12 -4.44 -43.64
CA ARG A 755 -5.53 -4.91 -42.39
C ARG A 755 -5.12 -3.74 -41.51
N PHE A 756 -5.05 -3.95 -40.23
CA PHE A 756 -4.56 -2.93 -39.28
C PHE A 756 -3.13 -2.47 -39.63
N ARG A 757 -2.24 -3.40 -40.00
CA ARG A 757 -0.86 -3.10 -40.43
C ARG A 757 -0.76 -2.26 -41.70
N ASP A 758 -1.70 -2.39 -42.62
CA ASP A 758 -1.77 -1.55 -43.81
C ASP A 758 -1.97 -0.07 -43.44
N VAL A 759 -2.88 0.16 -42.47
CA VAL A 759 -3.18 1.51 -41.95
C VAL A 759 -1.96 2.07 -41.19
N GLU A 760 -1.35 1.31 -40.31
CA GLU A 760 -0.16 1.75 -39.55
C GLU A 760 1.01 2.12 -40.47
N ARG A 761 1.30 1.27 -41.48
CA ARG A 761 2.38 1.55 -42.45
C ARG A 761 2.10 2.73 -43.32
N ALA A 762 0.84 2.91 -43.74
CA ALA A 762 0.44 4.07 -44.55
C ALA A 762 0.62 5.40 -43.81
N VAL A 763 0.52 5.43 -42.50
CA VAL A 763 0.65 6.66 -41.69
C VAL A 763 2.01 6.84 -41.04
N ALA A 764 2.85 5.80 -40.96
CA ALA A 764 4.04 5.71 -40.12
C ALA A 764 5.03 6.87 -40.23
N ALA A 765 5.15 7.51 -41.39
CA ALA A 765 6.10 8.58 -41.65
C ALA A 765 5.43 9.85 -42.21
N HIS A 766 4.12 10.01 -42.03
CA HIS A 766 3.38 11.11 -42.63
C HIS A 766 2.65 11.95 -41.58
N ASP A 767 2.85 13.27 -41.63
CA ASP A 767 2.15 14.23 -40.76
C ASP A 767 0.66 14.37 -41.10
N ALA A 768 0.29 14.06 -42.34
CA ALA A 768 -1.10 14.06 -42.80
C ALA A 768 -1.25 13.05 -43.95
N VAL A 769 -2.43 12.44 -44.00
CA VAL A 769 -2.81 11.45 -45.05
C VAL A 769 -4.21 11.71 -45.56
N GLN A 770 -4.47 11.27 -46.79
CA GLN A 770 -5.81 11.31 -47.39
C GLN A 770 -6.55 10.01 -47.02
N VAL A 771 -7.56 10.13 -46.18
CA VAL A 771 -8.37 8.99 -45.71
C VAL A 771 -9.66 8.92 -46.50
N THR A 772 -9.89 7.81 -47.18
CA THR A 772 -11.16 7.53 -47.88
C THR A 772 -12.00 6.58 -47.10
N VAL A 773 -13.25 6.95 -46.82
CA VAL A 773 -14.20 6.16 -46.04
C VAL A 773 -15.52 6.03 -46.81
N TRP A 774 -16.27 4.97 -46.46
CA TRP A 774 -17.68 4.83 -46.81
C TRP A 774 -18.55 5.24 -45.62
N ARG A 775 -19.41 6.22 -45.81
CA ARG A 775 -20.33 6.72 -44.78
C ARG A 775 -21.73 6.80 -45.35
N GLY A 776 -22.67 6.07 -44.71
CA GLY A 776 -24.05 6.00 -45.20
C GLY A 776 -24.14 5.35 -46.59
N ASP A 777 -24.38 6.13 -47.61
CA ASP A 777 -24.57 5.70 -49.00
C ASP A 777 -23.46 6.20 -49.98
N SER A 778 -22.41 6.84 -49.50
CA SER A 778 -21.42 7.54 -50.33
C SER A 778 -19.99 7.46 -49.82
N GLU A 779 -19.07 7.64 -50.75
CA GLU A 779 -17.66 7.76 -50.51
C GLU A 779 -17.33 9.20 -50.08
N HIS A 780 -16.49 9.30 -49.04
CA HIS A 780 -15.96 10.55 -48.51
C HIS A 780 -14.45 10.47 -48.38
N SER A 781 -13.77 11.59 -48.65
CA SER A 781 -12.31 11.72 -48.47
C SER A 781 -11.97 12.91 -47.60
N PHE A 782 -11.08 12.68 -46.65
CA PHE A 782 -10.65 13.67 -45.65
C PHE A 782 -9.11 13.72 -45.60
N THR A 783 -8.57 14.94 -45.53
CA THR A 783 -7.17 15.08 -45.11
C THR A 783 -7.13 15.02 -43.59
N VAL A 784 -6.53 13.97 -43.03
CA VAL A 784 -6.43 13.77 -41.59
C VAL A 784 -4.99 13.92 -41.15
N HIS A 785 -4.73 14.83 -40.21
CA HIS A 785 -3.43 14.98 -39.60
C HIS A 785 -3.21 13.85 -38.58
N THR A 786 -2.07 13.17 -38.71
CA THR A 786 -1.68 12.09 -37.79
C THR A 786 -1.14 12.65 -36.47
N ALA A 787 -1.23 11.87 -35.42
CA ALA A 787 -0.60 12.20 -34.15
C ALA A 787 0.82 11.58 -34.08
N ALA A 788 1.81 12.41 -33.78
CA ALA A 788 3.18 11.95 -33.54
C ALA A 788 3.29 11.48 -32.07
N LEU A 789 3.58 10.19 -31.89
CA LEU A 789 3.64 9.55 -30.59
C LEU A 789 5.09 9.21 -30.22
N SER A 790 5.51 9.58 -29.01
CA SER A 790 6.80 9.17 -28.47
C SER A 790 6.71 7.83 -27.75
N GLY A 791 7.82 7.13 -27.65
CA GLY A 791 7.97 5.94 -26.82
C GLY A 791 8.22 6.27 -25.35
N GLN A 792 8.07 7.52 -24.94
CA GLN A 792 8.14 7.99 -23.56
C GLN A 792 6.71 8.17 -23.05
N ASP A 793 6.23 7.21 -22.28
CA ASP A 793 4.84 7.18 -21.81
C ASP A 793 4.57 8.15 -20.65
N ILE A 794 5.56 8.32 -19.76
CA ILE A 794 5.52 9.23 -18.61
C ILE A 794 6.91 9.84 -18.39
N ASP A 795 6.96 11.11 -18.09
CA ASP A 795 8.19 11.87 -17.86
C ASP A 795 8.18 12.67 -16.54
N ARG A 796 7.01 12.77 -15.89
CA ARG A 796 6.84 13.59 -14.69
C ARG A 796 5.75 13.04 -13.77
N VAL A 797 6.05 12.98 -12.48
CA VAL A 797 5.12 12.59 -11.42
C VAL A 797 5.21 13.60 -10.27
N LEU A 798 4.07 14.03 -9.74
CA LEU A 798 3.99 14.84 -8.54
C LEU A 798 3.42 14.01 -7.40
N LEU A 799 4.09 14.08 -6.24
CA LEU A 799 3.57 13.55 -4.98
C LEU A 799 3.10 14.73 -4.16
N TRP A 800 1.80 14.89 -4.02
CA TRP A 800 1.19 16.03 -3.36
C TRP A 800 0.05 15.59 -2.45
N ALA A 801 0.07 16.04 -1.17
CA ALA A 801 -0.93 15.68 -0.16
C ALA A 801 -1.19 14.16 -0.03
N GLY A 802 -0.18 13.33 -0.34
CA GLY A 802 -0.27 11.87 -0.38
C GLY A 802 -0.86 11.28 -1.67
N ALA A 803 -1.24 12.12 -2.64
CA ALA A 803 -1.65 11.66 -3.97
C ALA A 803 -0.44 11.52 -4.90
N THR A 804 -0.50 10.56 -5.82
CA THR A 804 0.38 10.43 -6.98
C THR A 804 -0.34 11.03 -8.17
N LEU A 805 0.21 12.12 -8.70
CA LEU A 805 -0.38 12.92 -9.78
C LEU A 805 0.50 12.91 -11.02
N GLN A 806 -0.12 12.89 -12.19
CA GLN A 806 0.53 12.91 -13.49
C GLN A 806 -0.30 13.65 -14.54
N ALA A 807 0.30 13.92 -15.70
CA ALA A 807 -0.47 14.29 -16.88
C ALA A 807 -1.41 13.12 -17.27
N PRO A 808 -2.62 13.39 -17.76
CA PRO A 808 -3.52 12.34 -18.21
C PRO A 808 -2.86 11.47 -19.28
N HIS A 809 -2.83 10.17 -19.07
CA HIS A 809 -2.23 9.22 -20.02
C HIS A 809 -3.16 8.91 -21.18
N ARG A 810 -2.58 8.55 -22.33
CA ARG A 810 -3.27 8.38 -23.61
C ARG A 810 -4.47 7.40 -23.54
N ALA A 811 -4.43 6.40 -22.68
CA ALA A 811 -5.51 5.40 -22.53
C ALA A 811 -6.89 6.04 -22.20
N LEU A 812 -6.92 7.19 -21.51
CA LEU A 812 -8.16 7.92 -21.23
C LEU A 812 -8.80 8.45 -22.53
N ALA A 813 -7.99 9.03 -23.43
CA ALA A 813 -8.47 9.53 -24.71
C ALA A 813 -8.91 8.39 -25.64
N VAL A 814 -8.16 7.29 -25.67
CA VAL A 814 -8.42 6.11 -26.50
C VAL A 814 -9.68 5.36 -26.07
N GLN A 815 -9.82 5.09 -24.75
CA GLN A 815 -10.86 4.18 -24.26
C GLN A 815 -12.10 4.88 -23.75
N ARG A 816 -11.97 6.14 -23.30
CA ARG A 816 -13.07 6.86 -22.64
C ARG A 816 -13.47 8.16 -23.33
N GLY A 817 -12.80 8.53 -24.41
CA GLY A 817 -13.11 9.77 -25.13
C GLY A 817 -12.83 11.03 -24.30
N VAL A 818 -11.89 10.97 -23.37
CA VAL A 818 -11.52 12.09 -22.49
C VAL A 818 -10.31 12.82 -23.06
N GLU A 819 -10.45 14.11 -23.35
CA GLU A 819 -9.29 14.93 -23.77
C GLU A 819 -8.21 14.94 -22.69
N PRO A 820 -6.91 14.87 -23.07
CA PRO A 820 -5.81 14.74 -22.10
C PRO A 820 -5.45 16.08 -21.43
N THR A 821 -6.44 16.70 -20.77
CA THR A 821 -6.29 17.96 -20.01
C THR A 821 -6.59 17.75 -18.54
N GLY A 822 -6.02 18.61 -17.68
CA GLY A 822 -6.13 18.50 -16.24
C GLY A 822 -5.00 17.68 -15.62
N VAL A 823 -5.13 17.34 -14.34
CA VAL A 823 -4.15 16.57 -13.58
C VAL A 823 -4.75 15.24 -13.16
N TYR A 824 -4.21 14.15 -13.69
CA TYR A 824 -4.72 12.81 -13.41
C TYR A 824 -4.24 12.31 -12.04
N ILE A 825 -5.18 11.78 -11.26
CA ILE A 825 -4.92 11.18 -9.96
C ILE A 825 -4.69 9.68 -10.17
N SER A 826 -3.44 9.23 -10.07
CA SER A 826 -3.08 7.83 -10.29
C SER A 826 -3.32 6.97 -9.06
N PHE A 827 -2.98 7.49 -7.89
CA PHE A 827 -3.05 6.77 -6.62
C PHE A 827 -3.07 7.74 -5.44
N PHE A 828 -3.33 7.22 -4.24
CA PHE A 828 -3.12 7.94 -2.98
C PHE A 828 -2.55 7.02 -1.90
N ALA A 829 -1.78 7.58 -0.98
CA ALA A 829 -1.31 6.89 0.21
C ALA A 829 -2.43 6.84 1.28
N PHE A 830 -2.66 5.69 1.88
CA PHE A 830 -3.58 5.58 3.02
C PHE A 830 -3.05 6.39 4.21
N GLY A 831 -3.94 7.01 4.97
CA GLY A 831 -3.59 7.90 6.07
C GLY A 831 -3.12 9.29 5.62
N SER A 832 -3.33 9.63 4.35
CA SER A 832 -3.01 10.94 3.78
C SER A 832 -4.22 11.85 3.64
N PRO A 833 -4.01 13.18 3.45
CA PRO A 833 -5.08 14.10 3.11
C PRO A 833 -5.86 13.69 1.85
N ALA A 834 -5.17 13.20 0.81
CA ALA A 834 -5.81 12.73 -0.41
C ALA A 834 -6.81 11.60 -0.12
N ALA A 835 -6.43 10.62 0.70
CA ALA A 835 -7.32 9.52 1.11
C ALA A 835 -8.48 10.02 1.97
N ARG A 836 -8.19 10.86 2.96
CA ARG A 836 -9.19 11.40 3.89
C ARG A 836 -10.29 12.19 3.22
N PHE A 837 -9.92 13.09 2.32
CA PHE A 837 -10.86 14.02 1.69
C PHE A 837 -11.42 13.52 0.35
N GLY A 838 -11.11 12.28 -0.04
CA GLY A 838 -11.72 11.62 -1.20
C GLY A 838 -11.17 12.07 -2.55
N LEU A 839 -9.87 12.36 -2.63
CA LEU A 839 -9.19 12.62 -3.90
C LEU A 839 -9.01 11.29 -4.65
N ALA A 840 -10.08 10.84 -5.29
CA ALA A 840 -10.19 9.48 -5.81
C ALA A 840 -9.31 9.22 -7.04
N PRO A 841 -8.55 8.12 -7.11
CA PRO A 841 -7.84 7.69 -8.30
C PRO A 841 -8.77 7.50 -9.50
N GLY A 842 -8.25 7.76 -10.69
CA GLY A 842 -9.01 7.68 -11.95
C GLY A 842 -9.74 8.97 -12.33
N ARG A 843 -9.78 9.96 -11.44
CA ARG A 843 -10.33 11.30 -11.71
C ARG A 843 -9.22 12.27 -12.11
N ARG A 844 -9.61 13.42 -12.67
CA ARG A 844 -8.70 14.52 -13.02
C ARG A 844 -9.04 15.76 -12.20
N ILE A 845 -8.03 16.40 -11.63
CA ILE A 845 -8.17 17.74 -11.06
C ILE A 845 -8.19 18.74 -12.21
N VAL A 846 -9.21 19.57 -12.26
CA VAL A 846 -9.40 20.56 -13.34
C VAL A 846 -9.43 21.99 -12.83
N GLU A 847 -9.58 22.19 -11.52
CA GLU A 847 -9.64 23.52 -10.90
C GLU A 847 -9.20 23.42 -9.43
N VAL A 848 -8.46 24.41 -8.96
CA VAL A 848 -8.10 24.63 -7.55
C VAL A 848 -8.48 26.06 -7.18
N ASP A 849 -9.30 26.25 -6.14
CA ASP A 849 -9.79 27.53 -5.65
C ASP A 849 -10.37 28.44 -6.75
N GLY A 850 -11.09 27.87 -7.73
CA GLY A 850 -11.69 28.60 -8.85
C GLY A 850 -10.76 28.89 -10.01
N GLN A 851 -9.48 28.46 -9.94
CA GLN A 851 -8.49 28.63 -10.99
C GLN A 851 -8.33 27.31 -11.77
N ALA A 852 -8.41 27.39 -13.09
CA ALA A 852 -8.24 26.22 -13.96
C ALA A 852 -6.82 25.63 -13.83
N THR A 853 -6.74 24.31 -13.82
CA THR A 853 -5.49 23.55 -13.78
C THR A 853 -5.42 22.59 -14.98
N PRO A 854 -5.19 23.10 -16.19
CA PRO A 854 -5.15 22.31 -17.41
C PRO A 854 -3.96 21.34 -17.47
N ASP A 855 -2.93 21.57 -16.69
CA ASP A 855 -1.69 20.79 -16.65
C ASP A 855 -1.04 20.83 -15.25
N LEU A 856 0.08 20.09 -15.11
CA LEU A 856 0.82 20.00 -13.85
C LEU A 856 1.44 21.34 -13.41
N ASP A 857 1.86 22.19 -14.35
CA ASP A 857 2.48 23.47 -14.01
C ASP A 857 1.45 24.47 -13.49
N ALA A 858 0.28 24.53 -14.13
CA ALA A 858 -0.84 25.33 -13.65
C ALA A 858 -1.31 24.84 -12.26
N PHE A 859 -1.34 23.53 -12.03
CA PHE A 859 -1.66 22.96 -10.74
C PHE A 859 -0.62 23.37 -9.68
N LEU A 860 0.66 23.17 -9.93
CA LEU A 860 1.73 23.52 -9.00
C LEU A 860 1.68 25.01 -8.61
N LYS A 861 1.43 25.90 -9.58
CA LYS A 861 1.27 27.32 -9.34
C LYS A 861 0.15 27.65 -8.33
N GLN A 862 -0.93 26.86 -8.32
CA GLN A 862 -2.05 27.07 -7.40
C GLN A 862 -1.82 26.49 -6.01
N VAL A 863 -1.05 25.41 -5.89
CA VAL A 863 -0.86 24.71 -4.61
C VAL A 863 0.44 25.08 -3.89
N SER A 864 1.42 25.69 -4.59
CA SER A 864 2.69 26.12 -3.98
C SER A 864 2.51 27.32 -3.03
N GLY A 865 3.34 27.36 -1.99
CA GLY A 865 3.35 28.45 -0.99
C GLY A 865 2.15 28.45 -0.04
N ARG A 866 1.31 27.43 -0.07
CA ARG A 866 0.17 27.33 0.86
C ARG A 866 0.67 26.96 2.25
N ALA A 867 0.07 27.56 3.26
CA ALA A 867 0.40 27.23 4.65
C ALA A 867 -0.01 25.78 4.98
N ASP A 868 0.77 25.15 5.86
CA ASP A 868 0.37 23.86 6.43
C ASP A 868 -1.00 23.97 7.11
N ARG A 869 -1.79 22.93 7.07
CA ARG A 869 -3.17 22.86 7.59
C ARG A 869 -4.16 23.84 6.93
N SER A 870 -3.79 24.52 5.84
CA SER A 870 -4.74 25.30 5.04
C SER A 870 -5.61 24.38 4.17
N SER A 871 -6.84 24.84 3.91
CA SER A 871 -7.81 24.13 3.08
C SER A 871 -7.78 24.65 1.64
N LEU A 872 -7.94 23.73 0.68
CA LEU A 872 -8.06 24.02 -0.75
C LEU A 872 -9.36 23.45 -1.25
N ARG A 873 -10.04 24.17 -2.13
CA ARG A 873 -11.23 23.71 -2.84
C ARG A 873 -10.79 23.14 -4.18
N ILE A 874 -11.05 21.85 -4.41
CA ILE A 874 -10.58 21.10 -5.58
C ILE A 874 -11.76 20.56 -6.35
N LYS A 875 -11.83 20.89 -7.62
CA LYS A 875 -12.82 20.36 -8.57
C LYS A 875 -12.21 19.22 -9.36
N THR A 876 -12.85 18.06 -9.31
CA THR A 876 -12.43 16.89 -10.06
C THR A 876 -13.50 16.45 -11.05
N LEU A 877 -13.04 15.85 -12.15
CA LEU A 877 -13.88 15.22 -13.18
C LEU A 877 -13.58 13.73 -13.27
N ALA A 878 -14.63 12.92 -13.26
CA ALA A 878 -14.54 11.53 -13.67
C ALA A 878 -14.52 11.43 -15.21
N TRP A 879 -14.17 10.26 -15.73
CA TRP A 879 -14.14 10.00 -17.18
C TRP A 879 -15.52 10.16 -17.85
N ASN A 880 -16.60 9.98 -17.12
CA ASN A 880 -17.98 10.14 -17.60
C ASN A 880 -18.52 11.59 -17.45
N GLY A 881 -17.67 12.53 -17.06
CA GLY A 881 -18.03 13.94 -16.84
C GLY A 881 -18.65 14.25 -15.48
N ALA A 882 -18.77 13.27 -14.57
CA ALA A 882 -19.27 13.54 -13.23
C ALA A 882 -18.29 14.44 -12.47
N VAL A 883 -18.84 15.54 -11.92
CA VAL A 883 -18.09 16.57 -11.19
C VAL A 883 -18.18 16.30 -9.70
N ASP A 884 -17.05 16.33 -9.00
CA ASP A 884 -16.99 16.44 -7.55
C ASP A 884 -16.23 17.69 -7.14
N MET A 885 -16.73 18.33 -6.08
CA MET A 885 -16.05 19.41 -5.40
C MET A 885 -15.66 18.95 -4.00
N ILE A 886 -14.38 18.82 -3.77
CA ILE A 886 -13.83 18.45 -2.47
C ILE A 886 -13.12 19.64 -1.82
N THR A 887 -13.07 19.61 -0.50
CA THR A 887 -12.20 20.51 0.28
C THR A 887 -11.14 19.65 0.94
N LEU A 888 -9.88 19.91 0.63
CA LEU A 888 -8.75 19.16 1.14
C LEU A 888 -7.93 20.07 2.07
N LYS A 889 -7.65 19.60 3.27
CA LYS A 889 -6.76 20.25 4.22
C LYS A 889 -5.36 19.66 4.10
N LEU A 890 -4.35 20.49 3.88
CA LEU A 890 -2.96 20.06 3.72
C LEU A 890 -2.38 19.50 5.01
N ASP A 891 -1.50 18.53 4.87
CA ASP A 891 -0.55 18.08 5.88
C ASP A 891 0.85 18.02 5.26
N ARG A 892 1.57 19.13 5.34
CA ARG A 892 2.91 19.25 4.74
C ARG A 892 3.99 18.65 5.61
N HIS A 893 3.72 18.43 6.90
CA HIS A 893 4.66 17.81 7.82
C HIS A 893 4.91 16.35 7.44
N TYR A 894 3.84 15.58 7.25
CA TYR A 894 3.95 14.15 6.90
C TYR A 894 3.90 13.87 5.39
N PHE A 895 3.32 14.77 4.60
CA PHE A 895 3.18 14.64 3.15
C PHE A 895 3.69 15.90 2.42
N PRO A 896 5.00 16.16 2.47
CA PRO A 896 5.60 17.25 1.70
C PRO A 896 5.47 16.97 0.20
N THR A 897 5.55 18.03 -0.59
CA THR A 897 5.43 17.93 -2.05
C THR A 897 6.76 17.52 -2.69
N TYR A 898 6.73 16.45 -3.46
CA TYR A 898 7.87 15.98 -4.28
C TYR A 898 7.51 15.96 -5.75
N GLU A 899 8.51 16.20 -6.58
CA GLU A 899 8.46 15.99 -8.00
C GLU A 899 9.50 14.95 -8.41
N LEU A 900 9.08 14.00 -9.23
CA LEU A 900 9.97 13.11 -9.97
C LEU A 900 9.90 13.52 -11.43
N GLN A 901 11.04 13.77 -12.03
CA GLN A 901 11.17 14.18 -13.42
C GLN A 901 12.24 13.34 -14.11
N ARG A 902 11.96 12.96 -15.35
CA ARG A 902 12.93 12.30 -16.20
C ARG A 902 13.88 13.35 -16.78
N VAL A 903 15.18 13.19 -16.50
CA VAL A 903 16.25 14.05 -16.99
C VAL A 903 17.21 13.19 -17.81
N GLY A 904 17.15 13.29 -19.14
CA GLY A 904 17.84 12.37 -20.02
C GLY A 904 17.34 10.93 -19.84
N ASP A 905 18.25 10.05 -19.44
CA ASP A 905 17.96 8.63 -19.22
C ASP A 905 17.65 8.29 -17.77
N ASN A 906 17.71 9.24 -16.85
CA ASN A 906 17.55 9.04 -15.42
C ASN A 906 16.30 9.74 -14.87
N TRP A 907 15.82 9.25 -13.75
CA TRP A 907 14.78 9.90 -12.96
C TRP A 907 15.42 10.64 -11.79
N GLU A 908 15.00 11.88 -11.58
CA GLU A 908 15.44 12.71 -10.46
C GLU A 908 14.26 13.07 -9.58
N ARG A 909 14.45 12.96 -8.25
CA ARG A 909 13.47 13.38 -7.25
C ARG A 909 13.89 14.71 -6.65
N ARG A 910 12.95 15.65 -6.58
CA ARG A 910 13.15 16.97 -5.98
C ARG A 910 12.02 17.25 -5.00
N GLN A 911 12.37 17.68 -3.80
CA GLN A 911 11.39 18.25 -2.87
C GLN A 911 11.13 19.69 -3.30
N LEU A 912 9.84 20.05 -3.45
CA LEU A 912 9.46 21.40 -3.89
C LEU A 912 9.23 22.33 -2.70
N GLU A 913 8.70 21.82 -1.59
CA GLU A 913 8.46 22.61 -0.36
C GLU A 913 8.59 21.73 0.90
#